data_38c46e558713dc9f97067fcacbbd72a5
#
_entry.id   38c46e558713dc9f97067fcacbbd72a5
#
_cell.length_a   1.000
_cell.length_b   1.000
_cell.length_c   1.000
_cell.angle_alpha   90.00
_cell.angle_beta   90.00
_cell.angle_gamma   90.00
#
_symmetry.space_group_name_H-M   'P 1'
#
loop_
_entity.id
_entity.type
_entity.pdbx_description
1 polymer ?
#
loop_
_entity_poly.entity_id
_entity_poly.type
_entity_poly.pdbx_seq_one_letter_code
_entity_poly.pdbx_strand_id
1 'polypeptide(L)'
;MKRSLIIILVILVFGVSSIQANALQDYEQVAQNEYLELYINPETAEIAVYDLATKEIWYSNPPNRDREEKVARGKSKERLGAQIILTYFTQVGAEITMDNYNDSVIYNQLDVTPIEQGVRVDFTLGEEWGQDSFVPNVMTEKRFEEEVLARVTDPKQRELLLNLYPKIWFEEVPDGYAPVKVTQVNKEKLFPNMTLMAAPELLEKRNGKRELYDALFDHIVGVEKVSRRSEITPQVIKPFLDTPLYILGGRVSRWDRVEIADLMREIGFIPTDRTEDLEYFGYSLDGILPNHIVFTVSVEYVLDGQDLVARVPLDSVSHPIEAINPSDPESPPVTLPVYSIRLLPYFGAANEEEDGYMLVPDGPGALIHFNNGKVDSSSVTLTLYGRDNAINRDEQMRDLVPARLPIYGMSYGDRGLFAIIEKGDAVARVRADIAGRVTSYNIANAEFIIRPKGSAYLQTTDLLTQEVVIAIPQSRSVAGDLQIRYSFLSEEKXDYVGMAHHYQRYLQEKGMQPLGVVEDSIPFYLDLVGSIQVKRPILGVPQTLTRTLTTYKEVESIIKELENAGVTNVKLRYGGWLKGGLEHDFPSRLKWEKAVGGKRGFKELRKFLDDRDIQFFPDVTFMTARKNSLFDGVFPTRDAGRFLDRTLAKSYKFDRATYQMVANDYRYILSAPRLSKVMKGFFSDFEKLELNTISLNDLAYELNSDFRYNPNKLTDREQAKNLVIDEFKKLQEYELMLNGGFAYGLPFAKHVVDAPDDFNGYPMIDEMVPFYQIAVRGFINYAGEPLNFAYNPVEKQLRSIETGAFPYYVWGYSPSSQTKHTAYNDLYSLYYGDWFDDAVQFYHDSNSLLKLVQGRRIVGHEQVQDKLYKTAYENGVYTLVNYNDRDCYYQGITVPARGYRIMEGGVSGAETTAD
;
A
#
# COMPACT_ATOMS: atom_id res chain seq x y z
N MET A 1 -26.24 40.94 17.59
CA MET A 1 -24.92 41.57 17.67
C MET A 1 -23.87 40.47 17.46
N LYS A 2 -23.49 40.24 16.24
CA LYS A 2 -22.42 39.30 15.88
C LYS A 2 -21.15 40.09 15.73
N ARG A 3 -20.12 39.74 16.53
CA ARG A 3 -18.78 40.32 16.40
C ARG A 3 -18.08 39.63 15.25
N SER A 4 -17.84 40.33 14.16
CA SER A 4 -16.92 39.88 13.09
C SER A 4 -15.51 40.05 13.60
N LEU A 5 -14.82 38.96 13.73
CA LEU A 5 -13.39 38.98 14.02
C LEU A 5 -12.66 39.15 12.70
N ILE A 6 -12.15 40.37 12.50
CA ILE A 6 -11.28 40.62 11.32
C ILE A 6 -9.87 40.18 11.74
N ILE A 7 -9.40 39.09 11.17
CA ILE A 7 -8.01 38.69 11.30
C ILE A 7 -7.21 39.49 10.27
N ILE A 8 -6.44 40.45 10.74
CA ILE A 8 -5.49 41.18 9.86
C ILE A 8 -4.30 40.29 9.63
N LEU A 9 -4.23 39.67 8.48
CA LEU A 9 -3.05 38.95 8.02
C LEU A 9 -1.98 39.98 7.61
N VAL A 10 -0.90 40.07 8.34
CA VAL A 10 0.24 40.90 7.96
C VAL A 10 1.00 40.15 6.86
N ILE A 11 0.79 40.58 5.63
CA ILE A 11 1.52 40.04 4.49
C ILE A 11 2.91 40.71 4.50
N LEU A 12 3.92 39.97 4.94
CA LEU A 12 5.30 40.33 4.72
C LEU A 12 5.65 39.95 3.27
N VAL A 13 5.63 40.93 2.41
CA VAL A 13 5.98 40.72 1.00
C VAL A 13 7.52 40.56 0.93
N PHE A 14 8.01 39.33 1.01
CA PHE A 14 9.34 39.00 0.50
C PHE A 14 9.20 38.80 -1.01
N GLY A 15 10.11 39.38 -1.78
CA GLY A 15 10.04 39.30 -3.23
C GLY A 15 10.06 37.87 -3.76
N VAL A 16 8.90 37.41 -4.17
CA VAL A 16 8.74 36.15 -4.89
C VAL A 16 9.42 36.29 -6.24
N SER A 17 10.28 35.38 -6.62
CA SER A 17 10.91 35.42 -7.95
C SER A 17 9.82 35.37 -9.02
N SER A 18 10.01 36.09 -10.12
CA SER A 18 9.01 36.18 -11.20
C SER A 18 8.66 34.80 -11.81
N ILE A 19 9.56 33.84 -11.70
CA ILE A 19 9.38 32.46 -12.19
C ILE A 19 8.39 31.71 -11.29
N GLN A 20 8.56 31.80 -9.97
CA GLN A 20 7.67 31.18 -8.98
C GLN A 20 6.24 31.73 -9.10
N ALA A 21 6.11 33.03 -9.26
CA ALA A 21 4.80 33.69 -9.39
C ALA A 21 4.00 33.19 -10.61
N ASN A 22 4.70 32.87 -11.71
CA ASN A 22 4.04 32.31 -12.91
C ASN A 22 3.71 30.83 -12.76
N ALA A 23 4.60 30.04 -12.13
CA ALA A 23 4.45 28.59 -12.02
C ALA A 23 3.31 28.18 -11.07
N LEU A 24 3.00 29.01 -10.06
CA LEU A 24 1.99 28.74 -9.03
C LEU A 24 0.78 29.69 -9.12
N GLN A 25 0.51 30.26 -10.31
CA GLN A 25 -0.52 31.27 -10.51
C GLN A 25 -1.92 30.80 -10.07
N ASP A 26 -2.23 29.50 -10.27
CA ASP A 26 -3.54 28.92 -9.96
C ASP A 26 -3.56 28.21 -8.60
N TYR A 27 -2.51 28.40 -7.79
CA TYR A 27 -2.36 27.73 -6.49
C TYR A 27 -2.40 28.75 -5.35
N GLU A 28 -2.95 28.35 -4.23
CA GLU A 28 -3.00 29.11 -2.98
C GLU A 28 -2.06 28.46 -1.94
N GLN A 29 -1.27 29.29 -1.24
CA GLN A 29 -0.42 28.81 -0.17
C GLN A 29 -1.27 28.47 1.06
N VAL A 30 -1.16 27.21 1.54
CA VAL A 30 -1.98 26.71 2.68
C VAL A 30 -1.15 26.41 3.93
N ALA A 31 0.17 26.22 3.78
CA ALA A 31 1.05 26.01 4.92
C ALA A 31 2.49 26.40 4.57
N GLN A 32 3.28 26.71 5.60
CA GLN A 32 4.71 26.99 5.46
C GLN A 32 5.42 26.70 6.77
N ASN A 33 6.62 26.15 6.66
CA ASN A 33 7.54 26.02 7.78
C ASN A 33 8.93 26.57 7.38
N GLU A 34 10.00 26.26 8.13
CA GLU A 34 11.34 26.76 7.84
C GLU A 34 12.01 26.12 6.62
N TYR A 35 11.44 25.06 6.06
CA TYR A 35 12.01 24.28 4.96
C TYR A 35 11.16 24.30 3.70
N LEU A 36 9.84 24.25 3.85
CA LEU A 36 8.91 23.99 2.74
C LEU A 36 7.72 24.95 2.78
N GLU A 37 7.16 25.22 1.59
CA GLU A 37 5.85 25.84 1.44
C GLU A 37 4.92 24.86 0.73
N LEU A 38 3.68 24.72 1.22
CA LEU A 38 2.66 23.89 0.62
C LEU A 38 1.59 24.74 -0.03
N TYR A 39 1.30 24.43 -1.28
CA TYR A 39 0.31 25.13 -2.10
C TYR A 39 -0.75 24.12 -2.56
N ILE A 40 -1.99 24.61 -2.78
CA ILE A 40 -3.07 23.82 -3.36
C ILE A 40 -3.79 24.62 -4.45
N ASN A 41 -4.17 23.94 -5.52
CA ASN A 41 -5.12 24.49 -6.48
C ASN A 41 -6.53 24.17 -5.96
N PRO A 42 -7.32 25.16 -5.54
CA PRO A 42 -8.62 24.86 -4.89
C PRO A 42 -9.66 24.29 -5.85
N GLU A 43 -9.48 24.43 -7.17
CA GLU A 43 -10.43 23.91 -8.16
C GLU A 43 -10.16 22.44 -8.50
N THR A 44 -8.87 22.02 -8.51
CA THR A 44 -8.49 20.67 -8.94
C THR A 44 -7.97 19.81 -7.78
N ALA A 45 -7.72 20.43 -6.61
CA ALA A 45 -7.11 19.79 -5.43
C ALA A 45 -5.67 19.34 -5.65
N GLU A 46 -5.04 19.71 -6.77
CA GLU A 46 -3.61 19.44 -7.01
C GLU A 46 -2.78 20.22 -6.01
N ILE A 47 -1.72 19.59 -5.49
CA ILE A 47 -0.81 20.29 -4.58
C ILE A 47 0.55 20.49 -5.23
N ALA A 48 1.27 21.49 -4.71
CA ALA A 48 2.65 21.74 -5.05
C ALA A 48 3.42 22.02 -3.77
N VAL A 49 4.63 21.46 -3.66
CA VAL A 49 5.54 21.70 -2.54
C VAL A 49 6.75 22.46 -3.09
N TYR A 50 7.01 23.63 -2.50
CA TYR A 50 8.18 24.46 -2.86
C TYR A 50 9.25 24.29 -1.78
N ASP A 51 10.40 23.83 -2.18
CA ASP A 51 11.56 23.64 -1.31
C ASP A 51 12.33 24.98 -1.22
N LEU A 52 12.38 25.56 -0.04
CA LEU A 52 13.00 26.87 0.21
C LEU A 52 14.53 26.86 0.00
N ALA A 53 15.19 25.70 0.17
CA ALA A 53 16.63 25.59 0.01
C ALA A 53 17.03 25.46 -1.47
N THR A 54 16.37 24.56 -2.19
CA THR A 54 16.71 24.26 -3.60
C THR A 54 15.99 25.14 -4.60
N LYS A 55 14.87 25.76 -4.20
CA LYS A 55 13.98 26.53 -5.06
C LYS A 55 13.22 25.67 -6.08
N GLU A 56 13.16 24.35 -5.85
CA GLU A 56 12.42 23.41 -6.69
C GLU A 56 10.95 23.35 -6.30
N ILE A 57 10.10 23.11 -7.29
CA ILE A 57 8.66 22.86 -7.06
C ILE A 57 8.37 21.38 -7.38
N TRP A 58 7.75 20.68 -6.44
CA TRP A 58 7.32 19.31 -6.60
C TRP A 58 5.80 19.27 -6.74
N TYR A 59 5.31 18.88 -7.91
CA TYR A 59 3.87 18.85 -8.22
C TYR A 59 3.30 17.46 -7.95
N SER A 60 2.10 17.41 -7.35
CA SER A 60 1.37 16.14 -7.17
C SER A 60 1.00 15.47 -8.49
N ASN A 61 0.90 16.26 -9.55
CA ASN A 61 0.45 15.83 -10.87
C ASN A 61 1.31 16.49 -11.95
N PRO A 62 1.54 15.84 -13.11
CA PRO A 62 2.35 16.48 -14.16
C PRO A 62 1.75 17.82 -14.61
N PRO A 63 2.47 18.94 -14.45
CA PRO A 63 1.90 20.27 -14.71
C PRO A 63 1.63 20.54 -16.19
N ASN A 64 2.37 19.92 -17.11
CA ASN A 64 2.26 20.14 -18.55
C ASN A 64 1.54 18.99 -19.28
N ARG A 65 0.78 18.16 -18.55
CA ARG A 65 0.19 16.92 -19.08
C ARG A 65 -0.70 17.12 -20.32
N ASP A 66 -1.33 18.26 -20.45
CA ASP A 66 -2.18 18.54 -21.62
C ASP A 66 -1.38 18.51 -22.92
N ARG A 67 -0.15 19.01 -22.87
CA ARG A 67 0.78 19.08 -24.01
C ARG A 67 1.63 17.82 -24.14
N GLU A 68 2.14 17.31 -23.01
CA GLU A 68 3.14 16.24 -22.96
C GLU A 68 2.53 14.84 -23.12
N GLU A 69 1.30 14.60 -22.62
CA GLU A 69 0.67 13.29 -22.67
C GLU A 69 0.25 12.93 -24.10
N LYS A 70 0.93 11.93 -24.66
CA LYS A 70 0.72 11.47 -26.06
C LYS A 70 0.17 10.03 -26.13
N VAL A 71 0.22 9.29 -25.03
CA VAL A 71 -0.15 7.86 -24.95
C VAL A 71 -1.59 7.70 -24.47
N ALA A 72 -1.90 8.20 -23.28
CA ALA A 72 -3.24 8.11 -22.68
C ALA A 72 -4.25 9.00 -23.42
N ARG A 73 -5.52 8.55 -23.49
CA ARG A 73 -6.62 9.26 -24.17
C ARG A 73 -7.85 9.29 -23.27
N GLY A 74 -8.72 10.31 -23.50
CA GLY A 74 -9.99 10.44 -22.78
C GLY A 74 -9.79 10.43 -21.27
N LYS A 75 -10.66 9.73 -20.57
CA LYS A 75 -10.61 9.63 -19.09
C LYS A 75 -9.25 9.18 -18.54
N SER A 76 -8.49 8.37 -19.29
CA SER A 76 -7.16 7.95 -18.87
C SER A 76 -6.16 9.11 -18.88
N LYS A 77 -6.31 10.04 -19.82
CA LYS A 77 -5.49 11.27 -19.87
C LYS A 77 -5.92 12.22 -18.74
N GLU A 78 -7.22 12.42 -18.58
CA GLU A 78 -7.77 13.28 -17.53
C GLU A 78 -7.36 12.80 -16.13
N ARG A 79 -7.29 11.47 -15.93
CA ARG A 79 -6.85 10.84 -14.68
C ARG A 79 -5.46 11.30 -14.22
N LEU A 80 -4.61 11.81 -15.11
CA LEU A 80 -3.31 12.39 -14.72
C LEU A 80 -3.47 13.59 -13.76
N GLY A 81 -4.68 14.17 -13.67
CA GLY A 81 -5.03 15.19 -12.68
C GLY A 81 -5.46 14.64 -11.33
N ALA A 82 -5.48 13.30 -11.16
CA ALA A 82 -6.01 12.69 -9.94
C ALA A 82 -4.98 12.60 -8.82
N GLN A 83 -5.40 12.83 -7.57
CA GLN A 83 -4.59 12.63 -6.36
C GLN A 83 -4.97 11.32 -5.67
N ILE A 84 -6.17 10.79 -5.97
CA ILE A 84 -6.66 9.51 -5.46
C ILE A 84 -7.25 8.70 -6.61
N ILE A 85 -6.88 7.41 -6.67
CA ILE A 85 -7.55 6.43 -7.51
C ILE A 85 -8.14 5.37 -6.58
N LEU A 86 -9.45 5.17 -6.68
CA LEU A 86 -10.22 4.25 -5.85
C LEU A 86 -10.75 3.12 -6.72
N THR A 87 -10.61 1.88 -6.28
CA THR A 87 -11.20 0.71 -6.94
C THR A 87 -12.22 0.07 -5.99
N TYR A 88 -13.39 -0.28 -6.50
CA TYR A 88 -14.45 -0.92 -5.72
C TYR A 88 -14.95 -2.18 -6.40
N PHE A 89 -15.65 -3.04 -5.64
CA PHE A 89 -16.27 -4.26 -6.16
C PHE A 89 -17.72 -4.02 -6.53
N THR A 90 -18.11 -4.50 -7.70
CA THR A 90 -19.52 -4.63 -8.05
C THR A 90 -20.14 -5.80 -7.29
N GLN A 91 -21.45 -5.94 -7.36
CA GLN A 91 -22.17 -7.04 -6.72
C GLN A 91 -21.74 -8.42 -7.25
N VAL A 92 -21.21 -8.48 -8.48
CA VAL A 92 -20.70 -9.74 -9.06
C VAL A 92 -19.19 -9.91 -8.83
N GLY A 93 -18.57 -9.01 -8.06
CA GLY A 93 -17.15 -9.10 -7.71
C GLY A 93 -16.20 -8.56 -8.77
N ALA A 94 -16.70 -7.88 -9.79
CA ALA A 94 -15.84 -7.19 -10.76
C ALA A 94 -15.26 -5.91 -10.15
N GLU A 95 -14.06 -5.54 -10.56
CA GLU A 95 -13.38 -4.34 -10.08
C GLU A 95 -13.65 -3.16 -11.03
N ILE A 96 -14.10 -2.05 -10.45
CA ILE A 96 -14.33 -0.80 -11.17
C ILE A 96 -13.42 0.27 -10.54
N THR A 97 -12.76 1.05 -11.39
CA THR A 97 -11.83 2.11 -10.95
C THR A 97 -12.46 3.49 -11.17
N MET A 98 -12.41 4.31 -10.14
CA MET A 98 -12.77 5.73 -10.13
C MET A 98 -11.55 6.55 -9.74
N ASP A 99 -11.61 7.85 -9.99
CA ASP A 99 -10.57 8.77 -9.52
C ASP A 99 -11.19 10.15 -9.20
N ASN A 100 -10.54 10.89 -8.31
CA ASN A 100 -11.10 12.15 -7.86
C ASN A 100 -11.20 13.21 -8.96
N TYR A 101 -10.38 13.16 -10.01
CA TYR A 101 -10.48 14.12 -11.10
C TYR A 101 -11.74 13.86 -11.93
N ASN A 102 -11.87 12.64 -12.48
CA ASN A 102 -12.98 12.26 -13.37
C ASN A 102 -14.33 12.11 -12.66
N ASP A 103 -14.32 11.86 -11.34
CA ASP A 103 -15.54 11.47 -10.62
C ASP A 103 -15.89 12.41 -9.46
N SER A 104 -15.13 13.49 -9.27
CA SER A 104 -15.38 14.48 -8.20
C SER A 104 -15.09 15.91 -8.70
N VAL A 105 -13.84 16.18 -9.10
CA VAL A 105 -13.39 17.53 -9.51
C VAL A 105 -14.24 18.11 -10.64
N ILE A 106 -14.48 17.33 -11.70
CA ILE A 106 -15.26 17.82 -12.86
C ILE A 106 -16.73 18.13 -12.50
N TYR A 107 -17.20 17.63 -11.36
CA TYR A 107 -18.56 17.91 -10.86
C TYR A 107 -18.57 18.95 -9.74
N ASN A 108 -17.39 19.52 -9.43
CA ASN A 108 -17.22 20.47 -8.31
C ASN A 108 -17.69 19.87 -6.97
N GLN A 109 -17.37 18.59 -6.73
CA GLN A 109 -17.77 17.83 -5.54
C GLN A 109 -16.58 17.61 -4.59
N LEU A 110 -15.92 18.72 -4.21
CA LEU A 110 -14.79 18.69 -3.26
C LEU A 110 -14.85 19.87 -2.32
N ASP A 111 -14.35 19.68 -1.10
CA ASP A 111 -14.24 20.75 -0.10
C ASP A 111 -12.80 20.81 0.38
N VAL A 112 -12.21 22.02 0.37
CA VAL A 112 -10.84 22.27 0.80
C VAL A 112 -10.88 22.98 2.15
N THR A 113 -10.29 22.37 3.18
CA THR A 113 -10.30 22.90 4.55
C THR A 113 -8.86 23.00 5.07
N PRO A 114 -8.42 24.19 5.50
CA PRO A 114 -7.12 24.33 6.16
C PRO A 114 -7.06 23.54 7.48
N ILE A 115 -5.91 22.89 7.73
CA ILE A 115 -5.62 22.20 8.99
C ILE A 115 -4.25 22.67 9.50
N GLU A 116 -3.86 22.24 10.69
CA GLU A 116 -2.57 22.65 11.27
C GLU A 116 -1.41 22.18 10.38
N GLN A 117 -0.60 23.13 9.92
CA GLN A 117 0.55 22.91 9.03
C GLN A 117 0.17 22.22 7.71
N GLY A 118 -1.08 22.39 7.24
CA GLY A 118 -1.50 21.68 6.05
C GLY A 118 -2.91 21.98 5.58
N VAL A 119 -3.44 21.05 4.80
CA VAL A 119 -4.77 21.15 4.18
C VAL A 119 -5.42 19.78 4.11
N ARG A 120 -6.72 19.75 4.30
CA ARG A 120 -7.57 18.57 4.09
C ARG A 120 -8.48 18.82 2.91
N VAL A 121 -8.61 17.82 2.03
CA VAL A 121 -9.55 17.85 0.91
C VAL A 121 -10.51 16.66 1.09
N ASP A 122 -11.79 16.96 1.11
CA ASP A 122 -12.87 15.99 1.17
C ASP A 122 -13.48 15.83 -0.22
N PHE A 123 -13.45 14.62 -0.77
CA PHE A 123 -13.98 14.32 -2.12
C PHE A 123 -15.25 13.47 -2.03
N THR A 124 -16.23 13.79 -2.87
CA THR A 124 -17.37 12.91 -3.17
C THR A 124 -17.20 12.41 -4.61
N LEU A 125 -16.98 11.11 -4.77
CA LEU A 125 -16.75 10.47 -6.08
C LEU A 125 -18.04 9.83 -6.60
N GLY A 126 -18.34 10.09 -7.85
CA GLY A 126 -19.58 9.73 -8.51
C GLY A 126 -20.47 10.96 -8.64
N GLU A 127 -21.00 11.18 -9.83
CA GLU A 127 -21.88 12.35 -10.07
C GLU A 127 -23.09 12.25 -9.15
N GLU A 128 -23.08 12.98 -8.03
CA GLU A 128 -24.15 12.97 -7.02
C GLU A 128 -25.45 13.51 -7.60
N TRP A 129 -25.31 14.56 -8.40
CA TRP A 129 -26.47 15.20 -9.06
C TRP A 129 -26.19 15.25 -10.56
N GLY A 130 -27.03 14.59 -11.34
CA GLY A 130 -26.92 14.56 -12.79
C GLY A 130 -27.20 15.93 -13.42
N GLN A 131 -26.96 16.04 -14.73
CA GLN A 131 -27.15 17.28 -15.47
C GLN A 131 -28.56 17.91 -15.24
N ASP A 132 -29.59 17.06 -15.24
CA ASP A 132 -30.97 17.52 -15.06
C ASP A 132 -31.22 18.07 -13.66
N SER A 133 -30.41 17.71 -12.67
CA SER A 133 -30.49 18.27 -11.30
C SER A 133 -30.15 19.77 -11.29
N PHE A 134 -29.35 20.20 -12.26
CA PHE A 134 -28.95 21.60 -12.43
C PHE A 134 -29.87 22.36 -13.40
N VAL A 135 -30.96 21.72 -13.86
CA VAL A 135 -31.94 22.35 -14.73
C VAL A 135 -33.34 22.10 -14.11
N PRO A 136 -33.64 22.72 -12.94
CA PRO A 136 -34.91 22.51 -12.29
C PRO A 136 -36.06 22.96 -13.20
N ASN A 137 -37.11 22.15 -13.30
CA ASN A 137 -38.26 22.49 -14.10
C ASN A 137 -39.12 23.61 -13.46
N VAL A 138 -39.12 23.71 -12.13
CA VAL A 138 -39.87 24.73 -11.38
C VAL A 138 -39.03 25.13 -10.16
N MET A 139 -38.96 26.41 -9.86
CA MET A 139 -38.32 26.95 -8.67
C MET A 139 -39.24 28.01 -8.03
N THR A 140 -39.20 28.10 -6.70
CA THR A 140 -39.90 29.20 -6.00
C THR A 140 -39.23 30.53 -6.36
N GLU A 141 -39.96 31.61 -6.24
CA GLU A 141 -39.47 32.98 -6.48
C GLU A 141 -38.20 33.24 -5.65
N LYS A 142 -38.26 32.93 -4.37
CA LYS A 142 -37.12 33.12 -3.42
C LYS A 142 -35.86 32.39 -3.90
N ARG A 143 -36.02 31.11 -4.22
CA ARG A 143 -34.87 30.28 -4.64
C ARG A 143 -34.25 30.80 -5.94
N PHE A 144 -35.07 31.06 -6.95
CA PHE A 144 -34.55 31.56 -8.24
C PHE A 144 -33.85 32.90 -8.10
N GLU A 145 -34.46 33.84 -7.34
CA GLU A 145 -33.91 35.20 -7.22
C GLU A 145 -32.68 35.26 -6.30
N GLU A 146 -32.68 34.55 -5.18
CA GLU A 146 -31.61 34.65 -4.18
C GLU A 146 -30.45 33.69 -4.46
N GLU A 147 -30.73 32.46 -4.91
CA GLU A 147 -29.69 31.45 -5.10
C GLU A 147 -29.14 31.40 -6.52
N VAL A 148 -29.92 31.84 -7.51
CA VAL A 148 -29.51 31.82 -8.91
C VAL A 148 -29.21 33.24 -9.43
N LEU A 149 -30.23 34.06 -9.60
CA LEU A 149 -30.06 35.38 -10.23
C LEU A 149 -29.11 36.30 -9.47
N ALA A 150 -29.10 36.26 -8.14
CA ALA A 150 -28.21 37.08 -7.34
C ALA A 150 -26.73 36.72 -7.53
N ARG A 151 -26.45 35.48 -7.96
CA ARG A 151 -25.08 35.01 -8.17
C ARG A 151 -24.60 35.15 -9.62
N VAL A 152 -25.52 35.36 -10.57
CA VAL A 152 -25.15 35.52 -11.99
C VAL A 152 -24.76 36.97 -12.23
N THR A 153 -23.48 37.21 -12.55
CA THR A 153 -22.95 38.57 -12.78
C THR A 153 -22.98 39.01 -14.25
N ASP A 154 -22.94 38.05 -15.19
CA ASP A 154 -22.97 38.35 -16.63
C ASP A 154 -24.39 38.71 -17.05
N PRO A 155 -24.60 39.90 -17.58
CA PRO A 155 -25.95 40.34 -18.05
C PRO A 155 -26.54 39.42 -19.11
N LYS A 156 -25.77 38.84 -20.00
CA LYS A 156 -26.27 37.93 -21.05
C LYS A 156 -26.77 36.61 -20.46
N GLN A 157 -26.03 36.07 -19.53
CA GLN A 157 -26.44 34.83 -18.83
C GLN A 157 -27.70 35.08 -18.00
N ARG A 158 -27.76 36.23 -17.35
CA ARG A 158 -28.97 36.64 -16.60
C ARG A 158 -30.20 36.78 -17.51
N GLU A 159 -30.03 37.38 -18.68
CA GLU A 159 -31.09 37.51 -19.68
C GLU A 159 -31.51 36.12 -20.20
N LEU A 160 -30.55 35.24 -20.45
CA LEU A 160 -30.87 33.88 -20.89
C LEU A 160 -31.75 33.14 -19.86
N LEU A 161 -31.37 33.20 -18.58
CA LEU A 161 -32.16 32.57 -17.52
C LEU A 161 -33.59 33.13 -17.44
N LEU A 162 -33.73 34.45 -17.48
CA LEU A 162 -35.06 35.09 -17.41
C LEU A 162 -35.93 34.75 -18.62
N ASN A 163 -35.30 34.54 -19.78
CA ASN A 163 -36.02 34.14 -20.99
C ASN A 163 -36.49 32.68 -20.94
N LEU A 164 -35.69 31.81 -20.35
CA LEU A 164 -35.97 30.38 -20.27
C LEU A 164 -36.83 30.01 -19.06
N TYR A 165 -36.80 30.83 -18.01
CA TYR A 165 -37.58 30.63 -16.78
C TYR A 165 -38.57 31.82 -16.60
N PRO A 166 -39.69 31.87 -17.32
CA PRO A 166 -40.70 32.89 -17.06
C PRO A 166 -41.32 32.72 -15.67
N LYS A 167 -41.57 33.86 -15.02
CA LYS A 167 -42.25 33.94 -13.73
C LYS A 167 -43.77 33.75 -13.95
N ILE A 168 -44.38 32.91 -13.12
CA ILE A 168 -45.84 32.71 -13.11
C ILE A 168 -46.38 32.88 -11.69
N TRP A 169 -47.64 33.31 -11.59
CA TRP A 169 -48.38 33.39 -10.32
C TRP A 169 -49.88 33.24 -10.63
N PHE A 170 -50.68 33.10 -9.59
CA PHE A 170 -52.15 32.95 -9.76
C PHE A 170 -52.87 34.12 -9.11
N GLU A 171 -53.95 34.58 -9.78
CA GLU A 171 -54.80 35.69 -9.30
C GLU A 171 -56.30 35.29 -9.40
N GLU A 172 -57.17 35.92 -8.61
CA GLU A 172 -58.59 35.71 -8.69
C GLU A 172 -59.11 36.10 -10.10
N VAL A 173 -60.01 35.27 -10.61
CA VAL A 173 -60.56 35.47 -11.96
C VAL A 173 -61.37 36.75 -11.96
N PRO A 174 -61.02 37.79 -12.77
CA PRO A 174 -61.79 39.00 -12.87
C PRO A 174 -63.18 38.74 -13.46
N ASP A 175 -64.17 39.58 -13.13
CA ASP A 175 -65.50 39.48 -13.69
C ASP A 175 -65.48 39.56 -15.24
N GLY A 176 -66.13 38.58 -15.88
CA GLY A 176 -66.18 38.53 -17.34
C GLY A 176 -64.98 37.80 -18.02
N TYR A 177 -64.07 37.25 -17.28
CA TYR A 177 -62.86 36.57 -17.82
C TYR A 177 -63.25 35.22 -18.48
N ALA A 178 -62.85 35.05 -19.73
CA ALA A 178 -63.05 33.77 -20.47
C ALA A 178 -61.94 32.81 -20.17
N PRO A 179 -62.16 31.64 -19.58
CA PRO A 179 -61.14 30.70 -19.23
C PRO A 179 -60.38 30.10 -20.42
N VAL A 180 -59.08 29.92 -20.30
CA VAL A 180 -58.26 29.25 -21.32
C VAL A 180 -58.62 27.75 -21.35
N LYS A 181 -58.85 27.21 -22.55
CA LYS A 181 -59.10 25.80 -22.72
C LYS A 181 -57.79 25.01 -22.54
N VAL A 182 -57.72 24.20 -21.47
CA VAL A 182 -56.60 23.32 -21.21
C VAL A 182 -57.05 21.88 -21.49
N THR A 183 -56.42 21.23 -22.42
CA THR A 183 -56.78 19.88 -22.82
C THR A 183 -56.57 18.85 -21.68
N GLN A 184 -57.57 17.98 -21.52
CA GLN A 184 -57.52 16.84 -20.60
C GLN A 184 -57.56 17.19 -19.10
N VAL A 185 -57.88 18.41 -18.72
CA VAL A 185 -58.00 18.82 -17.32
C VAL A 185 -59.33 19.61 -17.16
N ASN A 186 -60.05 19.28 -16.09
CA ASN A 186 -61.26 20.02 -15.75
C ASN A 186 -60.88 21.28 -14.95
N LYS A 187 -60.79 22.40 -15.65
CA LYS A 187 -60.29 23.67 -15.11
C LYS A 187 -61.15 24.20 -13.94
N GLU A 188 -62.48 24.07 -14.03
CA GLU A 188 -63.36 24.50 -12.97
C GLU A 188 -63.14 23.85 -11.63
N LYS A 189 -62.71 22.59 -11.67
CA LYS A 189 -62.39 21.82 -10.46
C LYS A 189 -60.99 22.11 -9.92
N LEU A 190 -60.02 22.43 -10.81
CA LEU A 190 -58.62 22.64 -10.40
C LEU A 190 -58.34 24.09 -9.98
N PHE A 191 -58.92 25.03 -10.66
CA PHE A 191 -58.68 26.47 -10.44
C PHE A 191 -59.95 27.21 -10.15
N PRO A 192 -60.66 26.90 -9.06
CA PRO A 192 -61.90 27.64 -8.75
C PRO A 192 -61.56 29.12 -8.48
N ASN A 193 -62.07 29.98 -9.37
CA ASN A 193 -61.91 31.45 -9.32
C ASN A 193 -60.44 31.94 -9.39
N MET A 194 -59.53 31.15 -9.96
CA MET A 194 -58.09 31.51 -10.10
C MET A 194 -57.68 31.38 -11.56
N THR A 195 -56.74 32.24 -12.00
CA THR A 195 -56.15 32.15 -13.33
C THR A 195 -54.65 32.36 -13.25
N LEU A 196 -53.91 31.65 -14.11
CA LEU A 196 -52.46 31.81 -14.22
C LEU A 196 -52.14 33.15 -14.87
N MET A 197 -51.17 33.85 -14.27
CA MET A 197 -50.66 35.12 -14.73
C MET A 197 -49.15 35.00 -15.01
N ALA A 198 -48.64 35.86 -15.87
CA ALA A 198 -47.25 36.00 -16.24
C ALA A 198 -47.00 37.37 -16.83
N ALA A 199 -45.82 37.69 -17.26
CA ALA A 199 -45.51 38.96 -17.92
C ALA A 199 -46.42 39.15 -19.16
N PRO A 200 -46.94 40.40 -19.40
CA PRO A 200 -47.88 40.64 -20.47
C PRO A 200 -47.42 40.12 -21.84
N GLU A 201 -46.19 40.30 -22.17
CA GLU A 201 -45.59 39.88 -23.45
C GLU A 201 -45.73 38.35 -23.68
N LEU A 202 -45.72 37.55 -22.59
CA LEU A 202 -45.92 36.10 -22.66
C LEU A 202 -47.41 35.74 -22.81
N LEU A 203 -48.28 36.45 -22.09
CA LEU A 203 -49.72 36.22 -22.13
C LEU A 203 -50.33 36.63 -23.47
N GLU A 204 -49.78 37.66 -24.13
CA GLU A 204 -50.23 38.17 -25.44
C GLU A 204 -49.83 37.29 -26.62
N LYS A 205 -48.78 36.40 -26.43
CA LYS A 205 -48.40 35.45 -27.46
C LYS A 205 -49.57 34.49 -27.78
N ARG A 206 -49.75 34.18 -29.07
CA ARG A 206 -50.74 33.19 -29.49
C ARG A 206 -50.47 31.85 -28.73
N ASN A 207 -51.44 31.47 -27.91
CA ASN A 207 -51.32 30.29 -27.02
C ASN A 207 -50.34 30.44 -25.84
N GLY A 208 -49.76 31.61 -25.57
CA GLY A 208 -48.77 31.78 -24.51
C GLY A 208 -49.24 31.31 -23.13
N LYS A 209 -50.44 31.75 -22.74
CA LYS A 209 -51.05 31.31 -21.47
C LYS A 209 -51.28 29.79 -21.42
N ARG A 210 -51.65 29.18 -22.54
CA ARG A 210 -51.88 27.74 -22.64
C ARG A 210 -50.55 27.00 -22.51
N GLU A 211 -49.49 27.51 -23.13
CA GLU A 211 -48.15 26.90 -23.07
C GLU A 211 -47.62 26.89 -21.62
N LEU A 212 -47.87 27.95 -20.85
CA LEU A 212 -47.47 28.02 -19.44
C LEU A 212 -48.29 27.01 -18.60
N TYR A 213 -49.59 26.90 -18.84
CA TYR A 213 -50.40 25.89 -18.17
C TYR A 213 -49.92 24.47 -18.53
N ASP A 214 -49.64 24.23 -19.79
CA ASP A 214 -49.17 22.92 -20.26
C ASP A 214 -47.82 22.58 -19.60
N ALA A 215 -46.90 23.54 -19.51
CA ALA A 215 -45.60 23.34 -18.85
C ALA A 215 -45.78 22.98 -17.37
N LEU A 216 -46.67 23.71 -16.67
CA LEU A 216 -46.96 23.43 -15.26
C LEU A 216 -47.56 22.02 -15.07
N PHE A 217 -48.54 21.65 -15.91
CA PHE A 217 -49.22 20.36 -15.83
C PHE A 217 -48.26 19.22 -16.19
N ASP A 218 -47.39 19.40 -17.17
CA ASP A 218 -46.39 18.38 -17.53
C ASP A 218 -45.37 18.19 -16.40
N HIS A 219 -44.98 19.28 -15.73
CA HIS A 219 -44.15 19.18 -14.54
C HIS A 219 -44.84 18.39 -13.43
N ILE A 220 -46.13 18.72 -13.13
CA ILE A 220 -46.90 18.05 -12.07
C ILE A 220 -47.05 16.55 -12.37
N VAL A 221 -47.24 16.17 -13.63
CA VAL A 221 -47.27 14.76 -14.05
C VAL A 221 -45.91 14.10 -13.90
N GLY A 222 -44.83 14.85 -14.10
CA GLY A 222 -43.45 14.35 -13.97
C GLY A 222 -43.02 14.09 -12.55
N VAL A 223 -43.61 14.71 -11.53
CA VAL A 223 -43.33 14.39 -10.12
C VAL A 223 -44.28 13.27 -9.67
N GLU A 224 -43.70 12.28 -8.99
CA GLU A 224 -44.18 10.93 -8.70
C GLU A 224 -45.65 10.72 -8.26
N LYS A 225 -46.43 11.75 -8.01
CA LYS A 225 -47.76 11.62 -7.38
C LYS A 225 -48.92 11.53 -8.36
N VAL A 226 -48.68 11.78 -9.65
CA VAL A 226 -49.75 11.82 -10.66
C VAL A 226 -49.26 11.19 -11.97
N SER A 227 -49.93 10.15 -12.46
CA SER A 227 -49.52 9.45 -13.69
C SER A 227 -49.93 10.19 -14.97
N ARG A 228 -50.92 11.03 -14.89
CA ARG A 228 -51.44 11.77 -16.05
C ARG A 228 -52.23 13.01 -15.59
N ARG A 229 -52.34 13.98 -16.49
CA ARG A 229 -53.01 15.27 -16.20
C ARG A 229 -54.44 15.12 -15.63
N SER A 230 -55.17 14.07 -16.06
CA SER A 230 -56.57 13.86 -15.58
C SER A 230 -56.64 13.47 -14.09
N GLU A 231 -55.51 13.13 -13.49
CA GLU A 231 -55.45 12.77 -12.07
C GLU A 231 -55.02 13.92 -11.16
N ILE A 232 -54.74 15.10 -11.75
CA ILE A 232 -54.41 16.30 -10.98
C ILE A 232 -55.65 16.73 -10.21
N THR A 233 -55.52 16.86 -8.90
CA THR A 233 -56.60 17.27 -7.99
C THR A 233 -56.32 18.66 -7.42
N PRO A 234 -57.36 19.33 -6.85
CA PRO A 234 -57.14 20.62 -6.17
C PRO A 234 -56.07 20.55 -5.08
N GLN A 235 -55.95 19.41 -4.39
CA GLN A 235 -54.95 19.23 -3.33
C GLN A 235 -53.52 19.20 -3.90
N VAL A 236 -53.32 18.59 -5.05
CA VAL A 236 -52.05 18.55 -5.74
C VAL A 236 -51.63 19.93 -6.24
N ILE A 237 -52.60 20.70 -6.77
CA ILE A 237 -52.29 21.99 -7.38
C ILE A 237 -52.22 23.17 -6.38
N LYS A 238 -52.84 22.99 -5.21
CA LYS A 238 -52.93 24.09 -4.22
C LYS A 238 -51.59 24.76 -3.88
N PRO A 239 -50.51 24.04 -3.62
CA PRO A 239 -49.23 24.69 -3.31
C PRO A 239 -48.73 25.61 -4.42
N PHE A 240 -49.06 25.29 -5.67
CA PHE A 240 -48.65 26.09 -6.83
C PHE A 240 -49.46 27.37 -6.97
N LEU A 241 -50.59 27.46 -6.31
CA LEU A 241 -51.44 28.66 -6.32
C LEU A 241 -51.01 29.71 -5.29
N ASP A 242 -50.33 29.27 -4.24
CA ASP A 242 -50.01 30.07 -3.07
C ASP A 242 -48.69 30.84 -3.15
N THR A 243 -47.86 30.57 -4.15
CA THR A 243 -46.55 31.20 -4.28
C THR A 243 -46.17 31.46 -5.74
N PRO A 244 -45.53 32.59 -6.05
CA PRO A 244 -44.99 32.82 -7.39
C PRO A 244 -43.89 31.81 -7.69
N LEU A 245 -43.80 31.35 -8.93
CA LEU A 245 -42.89 30.35 -9.41
C LEU A 245 -42.16 30.82 -10.67
N TYR A 246 -40.94 30.33 -10.84
CA TYR A 246 -40.22 30.36 -12.10
C TYR A 246 -40.32 28.99 -12.74
N ILE A 247 -40.80 28.88 -13.96
CA ILE A 247 -41.03 27.59 -14.61
C ILE A 247 -40.25 27.54 -15.93
N LEU A 248 -39.53 26.42 -16.12
CA LEU A 248 -38.75 26.20 -17.34
C LEU A 248 -39.72 26.11 -18.54
N GLY A 249 -39.52 26.91 -19.57
CA GLY A 249 -40.35 26.97 -20.74
C GLY A 249 -40.45 25.65 -21.49
N GLY A 250 -41.61 25.37 -22.05
CA GLY A 250 -41.91 24.06 -22.70
C GLY A 250 -41.11 23.76 -23.97
N ARG A 251 -40.29 24.69 -24.48
CA ARG A 251 -39.51 24.51 -25.71
C ARG A 251 -38.03 24.80 -25.51
N VAL A 252 -37.48 24.33 -24.39
CA VAL A 252 -36.06 24.48 -24.11
C VAL A 252 -35.26 23.39 -24.87
N SER A 253 -34.31 23.82 -25.67
CA SER A 253 -33.50 22.88 -26.46
C SER A 253 -32.52 22.12 -25.58
N ARG A 254 -31.98 21.03 -26.11
CA ARG A 254 -30.94 20.26 -25.41
C ARG A 254 -29.70 21.14 -25.14
N TRP A 255 -29.34 22.01 -26.06
CA TRP A 255 -28.19 22.91 -25.89
C TRP A 255 -28.43 23.93 -24.77
N ASP A 256 -29.64 24.49 -24.70
CA ASP A 256 -30.02 25.42 -23.62
C ASP A 256 -29.95 24.72 -22.26
N ARG A 257 -30.39 23.43 -22.19
CA ARG A 257 -30.28 22.64 -20.95
C ARG A 257 -28.85 22.48 -20.51
N VAL A 258 -27.93 22.16 -21.45
CA VAL A 258 -26.49 22.06 -21.16
C VAL A 258 -25.98 23.42 -20.64
N GLU A 259 -26.31 24.52 -21.34
CA GLU A 259 -25.83 25.84 -20.96
C GLU A 259 -26.37 26.26 -19.57
N ILE A 260 -27.62 25.93 -19.26
CA ILE A 260 -28.19 26.18 -17.93
C ILE A 260 -27.43 25.37 -16.87
N ALA A 261 -27.24 24.05 -17.10
CA ALA A 261 -26.56 23.17 -16.14
C ALA A 261 -25.15 23.67 -15.85
N ASP A 262 -24.41 24.04 -16.89
CA ASP A 262 -23.03 24.52 -16.72
C ASP A 262 -23.02 25.84 -15.94
N LEU A 263 -23.92 26.74 -16.26
CA LEU A 263 -24.07 28.02 -15.54
C LEU A 263 -24.43 27.78 -14.06
N MET A 264 -25.35 26.85 -13.79
CA MET A 264 -25.76 26.53 -12.40
C MET A 264 -24.59 25.98 -11.60
N ARG A 265 -23.77 25.12 -12.22
CA ARG A 265 -22.54 24.61 -11.58
C ARG A 265 -21.54 25.75 -11.33
N GLU A 266 -21.34 26.62 -12.32
CA GLU A 266 -20.42 27.75 -12.24
C GLU A 266 -20.75 28.70 -11.07
N ILE A 267 -22.03 28.97 -10.84
CA ILE A 267 -22.48 29.86 -9.76
C ILE A 267 -22.59 29.14 -8.41
N GLY A 268 -22.25 27.85 -8.34
CA GLY A 268 -22.31 27.06 -7.11
C GLY A 268 -23.74 26.77 -6.65
N PHE A 269 -24.68 26.59 -7.60
CA PHE A 269 -26.05 26.15 -7.26
C PHE A 269 -25.97 24.73 -6.70
N ILE A 270 -26.64 24.48 -5.56
CA ILE A 270 -26.61 23.20 -4.88
C ILE A 270 -27.98 22.51 -5.01
N PRO A 271 -28.12 21.46 -5.83
CA PRO A 271 -29.40 20.76 -5.98
C PRO A 271 -29.94 20.13 -4.69
N THR A 272 -29.07 19.86 -3.72
CA THR A 272 -29.47 19.30 -2.41
C THR A 272 -30.32 20.29 -1.59
N ASP A 273 -30.24 21.58 -1.90
CA ASP A 273 -30.87 22.61 -1.08
C ASP A 273 -32.36 22.74 -1.44
N ARG A 274 -33.10 21.64 -1.28
CA ARG A 274 -34.53 21.52 -1.61
C ARG A 274 -35.43 21.28 -0.40
N THR A 275 -34.89 21.48 0.80
CA THR A 275 -35.66 21.27 2.04
C THR A 275 -36.91 22.15 2.09
N GLU A 276 -36.83 23.38 1.61
CA GLU A 276 -37.94 24.29 1.58
C GLU A 276 -39.08 23.77 0.67
N ASP A 277 -38.72 23.15 -0.46
CA ASP A 277 -39.70 22.54 -1.36
C ASP A 277 -40.42 21.39 -0.65
N LEU A 278 -39.68 20.53 0.03
CA LEU A 278 -40.24 19.38 0.77
C LEU A 278 -41.15 19.85 1.90
N GLU A 279 -40.76 20.91 2.63
CA GLU A 279 -41.57 21.48 3.71
C GLU A 279 -42.85 22.14 3.19
N TYR A 280 -42.78 22.88 2.07
CA TYR A 280 -43.89 23.63 1.53
C TYR A 280 -44.81 22.77 0.68
N PHE A 281 -44.27 21.97 -0.24
CA PHE A 281 -45.06 21.20 -1.23
C PHE A 281 -45.26 19.72 -0.81
N GLY A 282 -44.50 19.21 0.16
CA GLY A 282 -44.57 17.82 0.57
C GLY A 282 -43.82 16.87 -0.39
N TYR A 283 -43.11 17.39 -1.38
CA TYR A 283 -42.30 16.65 -2.34
C TYR A 283 -41.33 17.62 -3.06
N SER A 284 -40.29 17.08 -3.66
CA SER A 284 -39.40 17.90 -4.49
C SER A 284 -40.13 18.40 -5.73
N LEU A 285 -40.05 19.71 -6.00
CA LEU A 285 -40.76 20.33 -7.12
C LEU A 285 -40.42 19.74 -8.48
N ASP A 286 -39.18 19.32 -8.69
CA ASP A 286 -38.74 18.80 -9.99
C ASP A 286 -38.68 17.27 -10.05
N GLY A 287 -38.90 16.60 -8.94
CA GLY A 287 -38.90 15.13 -8.88
C GLY A 287 -37.51 14.48 -9.06
N ILE A 288 -36.44 15.28 -9.10
CA ILE A 288 -35.07 14.79 -9.32
C ILE A 288 -34.46 14.41 -7.97
N LEU A 289 -33.84 13.24 -7.92
CA LEU A 289 -33.26 12.66 -6.69
C LEU A 289 -31.76 12.45 -6.90
N PRO A 290 -30.97 12.48 -5.80
CA PRO A 290 -29.53 12.28 -5.93
C PRO A 290 -29.16 10.85 -6.34
N ASN A 291 -28.02 10.71 -7.01
CA ASN A 291 -27.49 9.39 -7.35
C ASN A 291 -27.12 8.66 -6.06
N HIS A 292 -27.53 7.40 -5.96
CA HIS A 292 -27.27 6.56 -4.78
C HIS A 292 -25.88 5.90 -4.82
N ILE A 293 -25.17 5.96 -5.96
CA ILE A 293 -23.84 5.36 -6.14
C ILE A 293 -22.79 6.45 -6.02
N VAL A 294 -22.47 6.82 -4.79
CA VAL A 294 -21.43 7.81 -4.47
C VAL A 294 -20.52 7.26 -3.37
N PHE A 295 -19.26 7.69 -3.43
CA PHE A 295 -18.21 7.32 -2.47
C PHE A 295 -17.61 8.59 -1.90
N THR A 296 -17.14 8.54 -0.64
CA THR A 296 -16.40 9.67 -0.07
C THR A 296 -15.00 9.23 0.31
N VAL A 297 -14.05 10.14 0.25
CA VAL A 297 -12.68 9.94 0.71
C VAL A 297 -12.05 11.29 1.00
N SER A 298 -11.29 11.39 2.10
CA SER A 298 -10.55 12.61 2.44
C SER A 298 -9.05 12.37 2.31
N VAL A 299 -8.32 13.40 1.90
CA VAL A 299 -6.85 13.38 1.89
C VAL A 299 -6.37 14.57 2.71
N GLU A 300 -5.39 14.32 3.56
CA GLU A 300 -4.71 15.36 4.34
C GLU A 300 -3.26 15.47 3.89
N TYR A 301 -2.80 16.68 3.71
CA TYR A 301 -1.42 17.00 3.36
C TYR A 301 -0.86 17.89 4.46
N VAL A 302 0.23 17.47 5.11
CA VAL A 302 0.81 18.17 6.26
C VAL A 302 2.32 18.28 6.08
N LEU A 303 2.87 19.47 6.35
CA LEU A 303 4.32 19.66 6.39
C LEU A 303 4.86 19.20 7.75
N ASP A 304 5.87 18.33 7.73
CA ASP A 304 6.51 17.81 8.94
C ASP A 304 8.04 17.90 8.78
N GLY A 305 8.62 19.00 9.27
CA GLY A 305 10.03 19.29 9.05
C GLY A 305 10.35 19.48 7.56
N GLN A 306 11.25 18.67 7.05
CA GLN A 306 11.68 18.71 5.64
C GLN A 306 10.82 17.79 4.74
N ASP A 307 9.74 17.24 5.26
CA ASP A 307 8.91 16.24 4.57
C ASP A 307 7.48 16.73 4.37
N LEU A 308 6.82 16.15 3.36
CA LEU A 308 5.37 16.20 3.18
C LEU A 308 4.79 14.87 3.64
N VAL A 309 3.79 14.91 4.50
CA VAL A 309 3.03 13.73 4.91
C VAL A 309 1.65 13.78 4.23
N ALA A 310 1.35 12.77 3.42
CA ALA A 310 0.04 12.59 2.80
C ALA A 310 -0.70 11.46 3.51
N ARG A 311 -1.94 11.71 3.95
CA ARG A 311 -2.71 10.77 4.76
C ARG A 311 -4.13 10.62 4.24
N VAL A 312 -4.66 9.39 4.25
CA VAL A 312 -6.08 9.10 4.05
C VAL A 312 -6.61 8.52 5.36
N PRO A 313 -7.39 9.29 6.12
CA PRO A 313 -8.08 8.72 7.29
C PRO A 313 -9.15 7.74 6.79
N LEU A 314 -9.02 6.45 7.13
CA LEU A 314 -9.93 5.43 6.58
C LEU A 314 -11.36 5.55 7.10
N ASP A 315 -11.58 6.28 8.19
CA ASP A 315 -12.93 6.58 8.67
C ASP A 315 -13.67 7.60 7.77
N SER A 316 -12.93 8.31 6.89
CA SER A 316 -13.52 9.21 5.90
C SER A 316 -13.99 8.46 4.64
N VAL A 317 -13.57 7.19 4.47
CA VAL A 317 -13.89 6.42 3.27
C VAL A 317 -15.26 5.76 3.43
N SER A 318 -16.21 6.18 2.62
CA SER A 318 -17.55 5.57 2.58
C SER A 318 -17.85 5.00 1.19
N HIS A 319 -18.83 4.11 1.15
CA HIS A 319 -19.28 3.45 -0.09
C HIS A 319 -20.77 3.15 0.03
N PRO A 320 -21.48 2.92 -1.07
CA PRO A 320 -22.88 2.49 -1.00
C PRO A 320 -23.03 1.20 -0.20
N ILE A 321 -23.89 1.22 0.83
CA ILE A 321 -24.23 0.06 1.67
C ILE A 321 -25.75 -0.11 1.66
N GLU A 322 -26.24 -1.20 1.07
CA GLU A 322 -27.68 -1.45 0.89
C GLU A 322 -28.38 -0.22 0.30
N ALA A 323 -27.70 0.45 -0.61
CA ALA A 323 -28.20 1.68 -1.21
C ALA A 323 -29.33 1.37 -2.18
N ILE A 324 -30.48 2.01 -1.98
CA ILE A 324 -31.65 1.83 -2.82
C ILE A 324 -31.63 2.90 -3.92
N ASN A 325 -31.88 2.49 -5.15
CA ASN A 325 -32.01 3.42 -6.26
C ASN A 325 -33.30 4.25 -6.05
N PRO A 326 -33.21 5.55 -5.79
CA PRO A 326 -34.40 6.33 -5.50
C PRO A 326 -35.33 6.46 -6.72
N SER A 327 -34.81 6.28 -7.93
CA SER A 327 -35.60 6.30 -9.16
C SER A 327 -36.29 4.97 -9.47
N ASP A 328 -35.85 3.88 -8.79
CA ASP A 328 -36.45 2.55 -8.94
C ASP A 328 -36.34 1.79 -7.62
N PRO A 329 -37.18 2.12 -6.63
CA PRO A 329 -37.11 1.53 -5.30
C PRO A 329 -37.37 0.02 -5.26
N GLU A 330 -37.88 -0.57 -6.32
CA GLU A 330 -38.15 -2.00 -6.43
C GLU A 330 -36.89 -2.78 -6.85
N SER A 331 -35.87 -2.09 -7.38
CA SER A 331 -34.61 -2.75 -7.72
C SER A 331 -33.86 -3.19 -6.45
N PRO A 332 -33.11 -4.30 -6.48
CA PRO A 332 -32.35 -4.74 -5.30
C PRO A 332 -31.35 -3.69 -4.82
N PRO A 333 -31.23 -3.48 -3.51
CA PRO A 333 -30.25 -2.55 -2.98
C PRO A 333 -28.82 -2.99 -3.31
N VAL A 334 -27.90 -2.04 -3.48
CA VAL A 334 -26.52 -2.32 -3.87
C VAL A 334 -25.54 -2.03 -2.73
N THR A 335 -24.54 -2.89 -2.57
CA THR A 335 -23.39 -2.67 -1.69
C THR A 335 -22.14 -2.79 -2.55
N LEU A 336 -21.33 -1.72 -2.58
CA LEU A 336 -20.19 -1.59 -3.49
C LEU A 336 -18.90 -1.28 -2.68
N PRO A 337 -18.34 -2.28 -1.99
CA PRO A 337 -17.22 -2.02 -1.08
C PRO A 337 -15.95 -1.61 -1.80
N VAL A 338 -15.22 -0.66 -1.22
CA VAL A 338 -13.92 -0.20 -1.74
C VAL A 338 -12.88 -1.29 -1.53
N TYR A 339 -12.17 -1.63 -2.60
CA TYR A 339 -11.09 -2.63 -2.64
C TYR A 339 -9.74 -2.01 -2.35
N SER A 340 -9.37 -0.98 -3.12
CA SER A 340 -8.03 -0.38 -3.00
C SER A 340 -8.07 1.14 -3.21
N ILE A 341 -7.05 1.80 -2.68
CA ILE A 341 -6.81 3.22 -2.83
C ILE A 341 -5.34 3.42 -3.24
N ARG A 342 -5.11 4.20 -4.31
CA ARG A 342 -3.78 4.72 -4.64
C ARG A 342 -3.76 6.19 -4.22
N LEU A 343 -2.75 6.56 -3.47
CA LEU A 343 -2.55 7.92 -2.98
C LEU A 343 -1.43 8.58 -3.76
N LEU A 344 -1.68 9.76 -4.28
CA LEU A 344 -0.76 10.57 -5.09
C LEU A 344 -0.07 9.73 -6.18
N PRO A 345 -0.86 9.13 -7.10
CA PRO A 345 -0.32 8.17 -8.08
C PRO A 345 0.69 8.77 -9.06
N TYR A 346 0.73 10.09 -9.19
CA TYR A 346 1.59 10.79 -10.17
C TYR A 346 2.58 11.75 -9.52
N PHE A 347 2.75 11.71 -8.19
CA PHE A 347 3.67 12.61 -7.50
C PHE A 347 5.10 12.31 -7.95
N GLY A 348 5.76 13.32 -8.49
CA GLY A 348 7.10 13.18 -9.03
C GLY A 348 7.16 12.41 -10.35
N ALA A 349 6.08 12.36 -11.12
CA ALA A 349 6.08 11.69 -12.43
C ALA A 349 7.09 12.33 -13.39
N ALA A 350 7.97 11.52 -13.97
CA ALA A 350 9.04 11.96 -14.88
C ALA A 350 8.63 11.77 -16.34
N ASN A 351 8.79 12.79 -17.16
CA ASN A 351 8.40 12.75 -18.58
C ASN A 351 9.45 12.08 -19.48
N GLU A 352 9.19 12.07 -20.78
CA GLU A 352 10.06 11.44 -21.79
C GLU A 352 11.43 12.12 -21.95
N GLU A 353 11.60 13.34 -21.45
CA GLU A 353 12.84 14.12 -21.59
C GLU A 353 13.74 14.03 -20.35
N GLU A 354 13.24 13.51 -19.25
CA GLU A 354 13.98 13.43 -17.99
C GLU A 354 14.83 12.16 -17.92
N ASP A 355 16.06 12.30 -17.42
CA ASP A 355 16.98 11.19 -17.14
C ASP A 355 16.93 10.83 -15.66
N GLY A 356 17.10 9.56 -15.34
CA GLY A 356 17.07 9.10 -13.97
C GLY A 356 16.48 7.71 -13.83
N TYR A 357 15.96 7.41 -12.66
CA TYR A 357 15.40 6.08 -12.38
C TYR A 357 14.40 6.12 -11.26
N MET A 358 13.57 5.07 -11.23
CA MET A 358 12.71 4.73 -10.10
C MET A 358 13.40 3.66 -9.25
N LEU A 359 13.41 3.86 -7.93
CA LEU A 359 13.83 2.85 -6.95
C LEU A 359 12.59 2.12 -6.45
N VAL A 360 12.61 0.77 -6.51
CA VAL A 360 11.52 -0.07 -6.02
C VAL A 360 12.09 -1.14 -5.07
N PRO A 361 11.29 -1.62 -4.08
CA PRO A 361 11.80 -2.54 -3.06
C PRO A 361 11.77 -4.02 -3.51
N ASP A 362 12.25 -4.33 -4.72
CA ASP A 362 12.36 -5.71 -5.18
C ASP A 362 13.65 -6.32 -4.63
N GLY A 363 13.52 -7.34 -3.78
CA GLY A 363 14.66 -7.92 -3.09
C GLY A 363 15.37 -6.90 -2.21
N PRO A 364 16.70 -6.71 -2.37
CA PRO A 364 17.43 -5.69 -1.61
C PRO A 364 17.13 -4.25 -2.09
N GLY A 365 16.57 -4.10 -3.27
CA GLY A 365 16.27 -2.86 -3.97
C GLY A 365 16.59 -3.02 -5.44
N ALA A 366 15.83 -2.36 -6.30
CA ALA A 366 16.02 -2.46 -7.74
C ALA A 366 15.71 -1.13 -8.41
N LEU A 367 16.36 -0.88 -9.54
CA LEU A 367 16.21 0.34 -10.33
C LEU A 367 15.51 0.06 -11.65
N ILE A 368 14.63 0.98 -12.03
CA ILE A 368 13.98 1.03 -13.33
C ILE A 368 14.34 2.38 -13.92
N HIS A 369 15.22 2.39 -14.92
CA HIS A 369 15.65 3.64 -15.55
C HIS A 369 14.49 4.29 -16.30
N PHE A 370 14.41 5.61 -16.22
CA PHE A 370 13.40 6.36 -16.99
C PHE A 370 13.58 6.07 -18.47
N ASN A 371 12.47 5.93 -19.16
CA ASN A 371 12.47 5.81 -20.62
C ASN A 371 13.31 4.64 -21.12
N ASN A 372 13.40 3.54 -20.35
CA ASN A 372 14.24 2.38 -20.73
C ASN A 372 13.71 1.59 -21.94
N GLY A 373 12.55 1.95 -22.49
CA GLY A 373 12.02 1.38 -23.71
C GLY A 373 11.32 0.02 -23.56
N LYS A 374 11.22 -0.53 -22.36
CA LYS A 374 10.63 -1.86 -22.10
C LYS A 374 9.10 -1.83 -22.07
N VAL A 375 8.49 -1.13 -23.02
CA VAL A 375 7.04 -0.85 -23.04
C VAL A 375 6.16 -2.10 -23.23
N ASP A 376 6.74 -3.19 -23.73
CA ASP A 376 6.04 -4.46 -23.88
C ASP A 376 6.01 -5.29 -22.58
N SER A 377 6.74 -4.84 -21.54
CA SER A 377 6.75 -5.49 -20.22
C SER A 377 5.47 -5.16 -19.46
N SER A 378 5.10 -6.04 -18.52
CA SER A 378 4.07 -5.71 -17.54
C SER A 378 4.62 -4.70 -16.53
N SER A 379 3.74 -3.85 -15.99
CA SER A 379 4.10 -2.96 -14.88
C SER A 379 4.59 -3.77 -13.67
N VAL A 380 5.50 -3.19 -12.92
CA VAL A 380 6.00 -3.82 -11.69
C VAL A 380 4.98 -3.58 -10.57
N THR A 381 4.66 -4.64 -9.84
CA THR A 381 3.78 -4.58 -8.65
C THR A 381 4.39 -5.47 -7.58
N LEU A 382 4.78 -4.87 -6.45
CA LEU A 382 5.51 -5.53 -5.37
C LEU A 382 4.68 -5.45 -4.08
N THR A 383 4.22 -6.59 -3.59
CA THR A 383 3.44 -6.67 -2.34
C THR A 383 4.38 -6.59 -1.14
N LEU A 384 4.17 -5.61 -0.29
CA LEU A 384 5.00 -5.42 0.91
C LEU A 384 4.80 -6.56 1.90
N TYR A 385 5.90 -7.04 2.47
CA TYR A 385 5.94 -8.14 3.45
C TYR A 385 5.38 -9.45 2.89
N GLY A 386 5.49 -9.62 1.57
CA GLY A 386 5.02 -10.80 0.88
C GLY A 386 3.50 -10.92 0.87
N ARG A 387 3.03 -12.07 0.44
CA ARG A 387 1.62 -12.34 0.28
C ARG A 387 0.96 -12.70 1.62
N ASP A 388 -0.28 -12.28 1.80
CA ASP A 388 -1.11 -12.74 2.92
C ASP A 388 -1.62 -14.16 2.59
N ASN A 389 -1.02 -15.16 3.20
CA ASN A 389 -1.34 -16.57 2.96
C ASN A 389 -2.73 -16.97 3.52
N ALA A 390 -3.37 -16.09 4.30
CA ALA A 390 -4.72 -16.33 4.82
C ALA A 390 -5.82 -15.90 3.84
N ILE A 391 -5.50 -15.31 2.69
CA ILE A 391 -6.54 -14.89 1.73
C ILE A 391 -7.28 -16.13 1.20
N ASN A 392 -6.57 -17.07 0.57
CA ASN A 392 -7.16 -18.35 0.23
C ASN A 392 -6.07 -19.41 -0.05
N ARG A 393 -6.50 -20.67 -0.06
CA ARG A 393 -5.60 -21.81 -0.27
C ARG A 393 -4.90 -21.77 -1.63
N ASP A 394 -5.68 -21.48 -2.67
CA ASP A 394 -5.21 -21.65 -4.05
C ASP A 394 -4.31 -20.50 -4.53
N GLU A 395 -4.32 -19.38 -3.81
CA GLU A 395 -3.47 -18.24 -4.11
C GLU A 395 -2.17 -18.25 -3.32
N GLN A 396 -1.99 -19.20 -2.43
CA GLN A 396 -0.69 -19.38 -1.78
C GLN A 396 0.31 -19.78 -2.85
N MET A 397 1.25 -19.01 -3.06
CA MET A 397 2.33 -19.22 -4.01
C MET A 397 3.41 -18.34 -3.58
N ARG A 398 4.50 -18.65 -3.86
CA ARG A 398 5.33 -19.11 -4.92
C ARG A 398 6.67 -18.52 -4.61
N ASP A 399 7.66 -18.94 -5.24
CA ASP A 399 9.04 -18.49 -4.98
C ASP A 399 9.28 -17.02 -5.38
N LEU A 400 8.36 -16.11 -5.03
CA LEU A 400 8.57 -14.67 -5.20
C LEU A 400 9.35 -14.12 -4.02
N VAL A 401 10.35 -13.30 -4.31
CA VAL A 401 11.10 -12.58 -3.28
C VAL A 401 10.18 -11.49 -2.72
N PRO A 402 9.88 -11.49 -1.41
CA PRO A 402 9.00 -10.48 -0.85
C PRO A 402 9.66 -9.11 -0.79
N ALA A 403 8.88 -8.06 -1.04
CA ALA A 403 9.33 -6.68 -0.79
C ALA A 403 9.40 -6.48 0.72
N ARG A 404 10.60 -6.22 1.26
CA ARG A 404 10.83 -6.19 2.71
C ARG A 404 10.78 -4.80 3.31
N LEU A 405 10.93 -3.76 2.48
CA LEU A 405 10.95 -2.36 2.93
C LEU A 405 9.77 -1.60 2.33
N PRO A 406 9.07 -0.78 3.13
CA PRO A 406 7.91 0.00 2.66
C PRO A 406 8.35 1.33 2.03
N ILE A 407 9.13 1.25 0.93
CA ILE A 407 9.73 2.44 0.31
C ILE A 407 9.60 2.41 -1.21
N TYR A 408 9.72 3.58 -1.81
CA TYR A 408 10.03 3.76 -3.23
C TYR A 408 10.64 5.14 -3.43
N GLY A 409 11.25 5.37 -4.57
CA GLY A 409 11.86 6.67 -4.83
C GLY A 409 12.01 6.96 -6.31
N MET A 410 12.30 8.20 -6.62
CA MET A 410 12.61 8.67 -7.98
C MET A 410 13.84 9.58 -7.90
N SER A 411 14.86 9.29 -8.68
CA SER A 411 16.07 10.12 -8.80
C SER A 411 16.15 10.70 -10.21
N TYR A 412 16.35 12.00 -10.29
CA TYR A 412 16.45 12.73 -11.57
C TYR A 412 17.90 13.13 -11.88
N GLY A 413 18.84 12.61 -11.10
CA GLY A 413 20.26 12.92 -11.30
C GLY A 413 20.75 14.16 -10.56
N ASP A 414 19.89 15.16 -10.38
CA ASP A 414 20.22 16.39 -9.62
C ASP A 414 19.32 16.56 -8.39
N ARG A 415 18.23 15.84 -8.32
CA ARG A 415 17.27 15.87 -7.22
C ARG A 415 16.60 14.51 -7.07
N GLY A 416 15.98 14.25 -5.93
CA GLY A 416 15.29 12.99 -5.69
C GLY A 416 14.04 13.17 -4.86
N LEU A 417 13.06 12.29 -5.11
CA LEU A 417 11.85 12.16 -4.30
C LEU A 417 11.89 10.78 -3.66
N PHE A 418 11.84 10.73 -2.34
CA PHE A 418 11.87 9.46 -1.60
C PHE A 418 10.60 9.32 -0.77
N ALA A 419 9.96 8.17 -0.86
CA ALA A 419 8.69 7.89 -0.20
C ALA A 419 8.83 6.74 0.80
N ILE A 420 8.30 6.94 2.01
CA ILE A 420 8.21 5.90 3.05
C ILE A 420 6.73 5.70 3.36
N ILE A 421 6.23 4.48 3.21
CA ILE A 421 4.85 4.13 3.55
C ILE A 421 4.82 3.86 5.07
N GLU A 422 4.30 4.79 5.85
CA GLU A 422 4.36 4.76 7.32
C GLU A 422 3.19 4.03 7.97
N LYS A 423 2.00 4.11 7.36
CA LYS A 423 0.79 3.44 7.86
C LYS A 423 0.06 2.79 6.68
N GLY A 424 -0.46 1.61 6.90
CA GLY A 424 -1.07 0.81 5.85
C GLY A 424 -0.05 -0.01 5.07
N ASP A 425 1.22 0.02 5.46
CA ASP A 425 2.29 -0.69 4.75
C ASP A 425 2.06 -2.20 4.69
N ALA A 426 1.44 -2.79 5.71
CA ALA A 426 1.14 -4.22 5.72
C ALA A 426 0.11 -4.64 4.66
N VAL A 427 -0.65 -3.68 4.12
CA VAL A 427 -1.64 -3.93 3.06
C VAL A 427 -1.31 -3.18 1.77
N ALA A 428 -0.09 -2.65 1.67
CA ALA A 428 0.34 -1.86 0.52
C ALA A 428 1.09 -2.73 -0.50
N ARG A 429 1.07 -2.25 -1.74
CA ARG A 429 1.99 -2.69 -2.79
C ARG A 429 2.58 -1.46 -3.48
N VAL A 430 3.84 -1.55 -3.83
CA VAL A 430 4.53 -0.52 -4.62
C VAL A 430 4.32 -0.87 -6.09
N ARG A 431 3.91 0.12 -6.86
CA ARG A 431 3.69 -0.02 -8.30
C ARG A 431 4.64 0.92 -9.04
N ALA A 432 5.18 0.44 -10.16
CA ALA A 432 6.01 1.27 -11.04
C ALA A 432 5.68 0.99 -12.50
N ASP A 433 5.73 2.04 -13.30
CA ASP A 433 5.49 1.96 -14.74
C ASP A 433 6.37 2.98 -15.47
N ILE A 434 6.68 2.68 -16.73
CA ILE A 434 7.55 3.54 -17.54
C ILE A 434 6.76 4.33 -18.57
N ALA A 435 7.33 5.45 -18.98
CA ALA A 435 6.79 6.29 -20.05
C ALA A 435 6.65 5.49 -21.36
N GLY A 436 5.58 5.76 -22.09
CA GLY A 436 5.30 5.11 -23.37
C GLY A 436 4.44 3.85 -23.27
N ARG A 437 4.20 3.34 -22.06
CA ARG A 437 3.40 2.10 -21.88
C ARG A 437 1.91 2.41 -21.68
N VAL A 438 1.55 3.10 -20.61
CA VAL A 438 0.15 3.45 -20.29
C VAL A 438 -0.04 4.97 -20.36
N THR A 439 0.98 5.70 -19.96
CA THR A 439 1.04 7.17 -20.03
C THR A 439 2.39 7.58 -20.60
N SER A 440 2.57 8.88 -20.83
CA SER A 440 3.87 9.44 -21.26
C SER A 440 4.79 9.71 -20.07
N TYR A 441 4.56 9.07 -18.92
CA TYR A 441 5.31 9.34 -17.68
C TYR A 441 5.83 8.07 -17.03
N ASN A 442 7.05 8.18 -16.46
CA ASN A 442 7.61 7.19 -15.54
C ASN A 442 7.03 7.49 -14.16
N ILE A 443 6.41 6.50 -13.54
CA ILE A 443 5.67 6.70 -12.29
C ILE A 443 5.96 5.59 -11.28
N ALA A 444 6.10 5.96 -10.01
CA ALA A 444 6.16 5.03 -8.88
C ALA A 444 5.18 5.50 -7.82
N ASN A 445 4.40 4.60 -7.26
CA ASN A 445 3.38 4.95 -6.27
C ASN A 445 3.00 3.77 -5.39
N ALA A 446 2.23 4.05 -4.33
CA ALA A 446 1.69 3.02 -3.44
C ALA A 446 0.21 2.80 -3.71
N GLU A 447 -0.19 1.54 -3.70
CA GLU A 447 -1.60 1.12 -3.73
C GLU A 447 -1.88 0.33 -2.45
N PHE A 448 -2.93 0.71 -1.75
CA PHE A 448 -3.34 0.09 -0.48
C PHE A 448 -4.56 -0.78 -0.70
N ILE A 449 -4.46 -2.07 -0.39
CA ILE A 449 -5.57 -3.02 -0.51
C ILE A 449 -6.34 -3.00 0.82
N ILE A 450 -7.29 -2.09 0.93
CA ILE A 450 -7.99 -1.86 2.20
C ILE A 450 -9.07 -2.91 2.49
N ARG A 451 -9.48 -3.67 1.48
CA ARG A 451 -10.49 -4.73 1.65
C ARG A 451 -10.14 -5.89 0.71
N PRO A 452 -9.17 -6.74 1.08
CA PRO A 452 -8.78 -7.85 0.22
C PRO A 452 -9.94 -8.78 -0.10
N LYS A 453 -9.86 -9.46 -1.25
CA LYS A 453 -10.85 -10.45 -1.68
C LYS A 453 -10.18 -11.81 -1.85
N GLY A 454 -10.91 -12.85 -1.57
CA GLY A 454 -10.59 -14.23 -1.90
C GLY A 454 -11.67 -14.84 -2.75
N SER A 455 -11.56 -16.13 -3.03
CA SER A 455 -12.55 -16.87 -3.80
C SER A 455 -13.10 -18.04 -2.99
N ALA A 456 -14.37 -18.34 -3.18
CA ALA A 456 -15.00 -19.53 -2.66
C ALA A 456 -15.62 -20.30 -3.83
N TYR A 457 -15.54 -21.62 -3.74
CA TYR A 457 -16.10 -22.51 -4.75
C TYR A 457 -17.47 -22.98 -4.29
N LEU A 458 -18.50 -22.67 -5.07
CA LEU A 458 -19.83 -23.24 -4.85
C LEU A 458 -19.95 -24.54 -5.64
N GLN A 459 -20.22 -25.64 -4.93
CA GLN A 459 -20.58 -26.88 -5.59
C GLN A 459 -22.07 -26.82 -5.89
N THR A 460 -22.39 -26.69 -7.17
CA THR A 460 -23.78 -26.83 -7.61
C THR A 460 -24.12 -28.33 -7.75
N THR A 461 -25.33 -28.70 -7.31
CA THR A 461 -25.80 -30.09 -7.28
C THR A 461 -26.19 -30.65 -8.64
N ASP A 462 -25.97 -29.94 -9.71
CA ASP A 462 -26.27 -30.41 -11.05
C ASP A 462 -25.07 -31.12 -11.69
N LEU A 463 -25.40 -32.18 -12.41
CA LEU A 463 -24.53 -33.17 -13.02
C LEU A 463 -23.48 -32.63 -14.03
N LEU A 464 -23.44 -31.34 -14.23
CA LEU A 464 -22.40 -30.66 -15.03
C LEU A 464 -21.58 -29.80 -14.10
N THR A 465 -20.45 -30.32 -13.67
CA THR A 465 -19.49 -29.69 -12.76
C THR A 465 -18.92 -28.39 -13.31
N GLN A 466 -19.65 -27.31 -13.24
CA GLN A 466 -19.05 -25.98 -13.33
C GLN A 466 -18.87 -25.48 -11.90
N GLU A 467 -17.61 -25.41 -11.49
CA GLU A 467 -17.24 -24.75 -10.25
C GLU A 467 -17.50 -23.24 -10.42
N VAL A 468 -18.52 -22.73 -9.75
CA VAL A 468 -18.76 -21.29 -9.75
C VAL A 468 -17.85 -20.67 -8.68
N VAL A 469 -16.94 -19.83 -9.12
CA VAL A 469 -16.04 -19.09 -8.24
C VAL A 469 -16.71 -17.78 -7.88
N ILE A 470 -16.93 -17.58 -6.58
CA ILE A 470 -17.49 -16.31 -6.08
C ILE A 470 -16.37 -15.53 -5.39
N ALA A 471 -16.24 -14.24 -5.72
CA ALA A 471 -15.34 -13.35 -5.01
C ALA A 471 -15.94 -12.99 -3.65
N ILE A 472 -15.19 -13.19 -2.58
CA ILE A 472 -15.60 -12.85 -1.22
C ILE A 472 -14.67 -11.73 -0.72
N PRO A 473 -15.16 -10.51 -0.52
CA PRO A 473 -14.35 -9.46 0.07
C PRO A 473 -14.29 -9.60 1.59
N GLN A 474 -13.25 -9.04 2.18
CA GLN A 474 -13.13 -8.89 3.64
C GLN A 474 -14.36 -8.13 4.17
N SER A 475 -14.86 -8.53 5.32
CA SER A 475 -16.15 -8.02 5.86
C SER A 475 -16.13 -6.53 6.25
N ARG A 476 -14.93 -5.96 6.49
CA ARG A 476 -14.74 -4.52 6.74
C ARG A 476 -13.42 -4.07 6.12
N SER A 477 -13.21 -2.77 6.01
CA SER A 477 -11.89 -2.26 5.60
C SER A 477 -10.86 -2.50 6.70
N VAL A 478 -9.58 -2.40 6.37
CA VAL A 478 -8.50 -2.42 7.36
C VAL A 478 -8.68 -1.25 8.34
N ALA A 479 -8.16 -1.43 9.55
CA ALA A 479 -8.25 -0.42 10.60
C ALA A 479 -7.07 0.58 10.48
N GLY A 480 -7.33 1.82 10.85
CA GLY A 480 -6.31 2.88 10.94
C GLY A 480 -6.34 3.84 9.77
N ASP A 481 -5.19 4.39 9.46
CA ASP A 481 -5.01 5.34 8.36
C ASP A 481 -4.07 4.77 7.32
N LEU A 482 -4.05 5.39 6.14
CA LEU A 482 -3.02 5.19 5.13
C LEU A 482 -2.14 6.43 5.17
N GLN A 483 -0.81 6.26 5.19
CA GLN A 483 0.09 7.42 5.30
C GLN A 483 1.39 7.17 4.55
N ILE A 484 1.79 8.15 3.75
CA ILE A 484 3.08 8.17 3.04
C ILE A 484 3.80 9.45 3.42
N ARG A 485 5.06 9.33 3.77
CA ARG A 485 6.00 10.44 3.99
C ARG A 485 6.83 10.61 2.74
N TYR A 486 6.86 11.82 2.20
CA TYR A 486 7.67 12.19 1.04
C TYR A 486 8.79 13.13 1.47
N SER A 487 10.02 12.75 1.15
CA SER A 487 11.23 13.54 1.44
C SER A 487 11.82 14.02 0.13
N PHE A 488 12.22 15.29 0.11
CA PHE A 488 12.79 15.97 -1.07
C PHE A 488 14.31 16.02 -0.90
N LEU A 489 15.03 15.33 -1.79
CA LEU A 489 16.48 15.13 -1.67
C LEU A 489 17.21 15.89 -2.76
N SER A 490 18.34 16.48 -2.39
CA SER A 490 19.12 17.32 -3.30
C SER A 490 20.62 17.07 -3.11
N GLU A 491 21.40 17.64 -3.99
CA GLU A 491 22.87 17.59 -3.99
C GLU A 491 23.38 16.15 -4.07
N GLU A 492 24.19 15.72 -3.10
CA GLU A 492 24.80 14.38 -3.07
C GLU A 492 23.84 13.28 -2.60
N LYS A 493 22.61 13.59 -2.40
CA LYS A 493 21.64 12.67 -1.80
C LYS A 493 20.53 12.20 -2.76
N UNK A 494 20.45 12.35 -3.92
CA UNK A 494 19.68 12.11 -4.74
C UNK A 494 19.61 10.93 -5.16
N ASP A 495 20.60 10.14 -4.94
CA ASP A 495 20.64 8.78 -5.47
C ASP A 495 20.12 7.73 -4.46
N TYR A 496 20.12 6.45 -4.86
CA TYR A 496 19.62 5.38 -3.97
C TYR A 496 20.48 5.22 -2.70
N VAL A 497 21.76 5.60 -2.74
CA VAL A 497 22.60 5.55 -1.54
C VAL A 497 22.15 6.62 -0.55
N GLY A 498 21.91 7.84 -1.04
CA GLY A 498 21.37 8.93 -0.22
C GLY A 498 19.98 8.61 0.32
N MET A 499 19.11 8.01 -0.52
CA MET A 499 17.80 7.54 -0.09
C MET A 499 17.91 6.48 1.01
N ALA A 500 18.89 5.55 0.90
CA ALA A 500 19.12 4.51 1.91
C ALA A 500 19.61 5.12 3.23
N HIS A 501 20.48 6.16 3.18
CA HIS A 501 20.89 6.88 4.38
C HIS A 501 19.73 7.64 5.01
N HIS A 502 18.83 8.18 4.20
CA HIS A 502 17.62 8.83 4.71
C HIS A 502 16.76 7.79 5.44
N TYR A 503 16.56 6.63 4.83
CA TYR A 503 15.79 5.52 5.46
C TYR A 503 16.51 4.99 6.71
N GLN A 504 17.83 4.94 6.71
CA GLN A 504 18.61 4.56 7.90
C GLN A 504 18.32 5.49 9.09
N ARG A 505 18.30 6.81 8.85
CA ARG A 505 17.96 7.80 9.90
C ARG A 505 16.52 7.56 10.39
N TYR A 506 15.58 7.32 9.48
CA TYR A 506 14.20 6.99 9.84
C TYR A 506 14.12 5.76 10.75
N LEU A 507 14.88 4.70 10.43
CA LEU A 507 14.92 3.48 11.26
C LEU A 507 15.54 3.76 12.65
N GLN A 508 16.53 4.66 12.74
CA GLN A 508 17.10 5.08 14.02
C GLN A 508 16.03 5.79 14.88
N GLU A 509 15.23 6.64 14.28
CA GLU A 509 14.11 7.30 14.97
C GLU A 509 13.07 6.28 15.46
N LYS A 510 12.95 5.14 14.78
CA LYS A 510 12.07 4.03 15.19
C LYS A 510 12.74 3.09 16.22
N GLY A 511 14.01 3.32 16.58
CA GLY A 511 14.68 2.58 17.64
C GLY A 511 15.90 1.77 17.24
N MET A 512 16.26 1.72 15.95
CA MET A 512 17.44 1.01 15.50
C MET A 512 18.70 1.67 16.09
N GLN A 513 19.57 0.88 16.73
CA GLN A 513 20.74 1.38 17.45
C GLN A 513 22.05 0.95 16.78
N PRO A 514 23.09 1.80 16.79
CA PRO A 514 24.41 1.39 16.29
C PRO A 514 24.92 0.12 16.99
N LEU A 515 25.70 -0.67 16.27
CA LEU A 515 26.25 -1.93 16.80
C LEU A 515 27.16 -1.72 18.00
N GLY A 516 27.91 -0.61 18.06
CA GLY A 516 28.76 -0.26 19.20
C GLY A 516 30.08 -0.96 19.16
N VAL A 517 30.16 -2.18 19.70
CA VAL A 517 31.43 -2.91 19.81
C VAL A 517 31.72 -3.65 18.50
N VAL A 518 32.95 -3.49 18.02
CA VAL A 518 33.49 -4.20 16.86
C VAL A 518 34.33 -5.39 17.35
N GLU A 519 34.00 -6.58 16.90
CA GLU A 519 34.67 -7.81 17.28
C GLU A 519 35.99 -7.97 16.51
N ASP A 520 36.95 -8.75 17.03
CA ASP A 520 38.26 -8.95 16.43
C ASP A 520 38.20 -9.67 15.08
N SER A 521 37.15 -10.47 14.87
CA SER A 521 36.90 -11.18 13.61
C SER A 521 35.46 -11.09 13.24
N ILE A 522 35.14 -11.25 11.94
CA ILE A 522 33.79 -11.15 11.44
C ILE A 522 32.90 -12.30 11.94
N PRO A 523 31.59 -12.09 12.06
CA PRO A 523 30.67 -13.19 12.35
C PRO A 523 30.70 -14.27 11.28
N PHE A 524 30.64 -15.53 11.72
CA PHE A 524 30.36 -16.70 10.89
C PHE A 524 28.99 -17.22 11.32
N TYR A 525 27.99 -17.05 10.48
CA TYR A 525 26.63 -17.49 10.78
C TYR A 525 26.51 -18.99 10.44
N LEU A 526 26.20 -19.78 11.45
CA LEU A 526 26.03 -21.21 11.31
C LEU A 526 24.68 -21.62 11.87
N ASP A 527 23.80 -22.12 10.99
CA ASP A 527 22.52 -22.69 11.40
C ASP A 527 22.64 -24.22 11.34
N LEU A 528 22.39 -24.86 12.47
CA LEU A 528 22.44 -26.32 12.54
C LEU A 528 21.04 -26.90 12.72
N VAL A 529 20.68 -27.83 11.84
CA VAL A 529 19.42 -28.55 11.90
C VAL A 529 19.54 -29.74 12.83
N GLY A 530 18.93 -29.68 14.00
CA GLY A 530 19.01 -30.71 15.04
C GLY A 530 18.23 -31.96 14.72
N SER A 531 16.92 -31.81 14.46
CA SER A 531 16.06 -32.97 14.20
C SER A 531 14.87 -32.60 13.31
N ILE A 532 14.34 -33.61 12.64
CA ILE A 532 13.15 -33.50 11.76
C ILE A 532 12.19 -34.65 12.10
N GLN A 533 10.92 -34.47 11.73
CA GLN A 533 9.91 -35.50 11.83
C GLN A 533 9.79 -36.24 10.50
N VAL A 534 9.88 -37.58 10.53
CA VAL A 534 9.74 -38.39 9.32
C VAL A 534 8.60 -39.41 9.53
N LYS A 535 7.82 -39.61 8.47
CA LYS A 535 6.74 -40.60 8.48
C LYS A 535 7.27 -41.93 7.95
N ARG A 536 7.09 -42.98 8.74
CA ARG A 536 7.46 -44.34 8.32
C ARG A 536 6.35 -45.34 8.71
N PRO A 537 6.05 -46.31 7.85
CA PRO A 537 5.13 -47.35 8.20
C PRO A 537 5.81 -48.33 9.15
N ILE A 538 5.19 -48.56 10.34
CA ILE A 538 5.58 -49.58 11.27
C ILE A 538 4.43 -50.58 11.32
N LEU A 539 4.68 -51.80 10.91
CA LEU A 539 3.62 -52.85 10.80
C LEU A 539 2.43 -52.37 9.96
N GLY A 540 2.70 -51.60 8.87
CA GLY A 540 1.67 -51.11 7.98
C GLY A 540 0.97 -49.84 8.47
N VAL A 541 1.23 -49.36 9.69
CA VAL A 541 0.63 -48.15 10.25
C VAL A 541 1.60 -46.96 10.14
N PRO A 542 1.23 -45.85 9.47
CA PRO A 542 2.10 -44.68 9.40
C PRO A 542 2.35 -44.11 10.79
N GLN A 543 3.66 -44.02 11.15
CA GLN A 543 4.09 -43.44 12.41
C GLN A 543 5.02 -42.27 12.14
N THR A 544 4.92 -41.24 12.96
CA THR A 544 5.80 -40.08 12.91
C THR A 544 6.95 -40.33 13.91
N LEU A 545 8.18 -40.36 13.41
CA LEU A 545 9.39 -40.60 14.21
C LEU A 545 10.30 -39.38 14.11
N THR A 546 11.03 -39.10 15.19
CA THR A 546 12.06 -38.07 15.18
C THR A 546 13.34 -38.68 14.59
N ARG A 547 13.92 -38.00 13.62
CA ARG A 547 15.24 -38.33 13.05
C ARG A 547 16.19 -37.17 13.39
N THR A 548 17.31 -37.51 14.04
CA THR A 548 18.34 -36.52 14.33
C THR A 548 19.20 -36.29 13.09
N LEU A 549 19.53 -35.02 12.87
CA LEU A 549 20.48 -34.59 11.84
C LEU A 549 21.74 -34.04 12.49
N THR A 550 21.62 -33.42 13.67
CA THR A 550 22.73 -32.88 14.46
C THR A 550 22.35 -32.90 15.93
N THR A 551 22.92 -33.82 16.71
CA THR A 551 22.77 -33.85 18.17
C THR A 551 23.67 -32.79 18.81
N TYR A 552 23.43 -32.46 20.08
CA TYR A 552 24.29 -31.50 20.81
C TYR A 552 25.74 -31.91 20.85
N LYS A 553 26.06 -33.22 20.95
CA LYS A 553 27.43 -33.73 20.91
C LYS A 553 28.08 -33.52 19.55
N GLU A 554 27.27 -33.65 18.49
CA GLU A 554 27.76 -33.39 17.12
C GLU A 554 27.96 -31.90 16.89
N VAL A 555 27.12 -31.01 17.50
CA VAL A 555 27.40 -29.55 17.52
C VAL A 555 28.80 -29.30 18.10
N GLU A 556 29.11 -29.88 19.28
CA GLU A 556 30.45 -29.72 19.90
C GLU A 556 31.58 -30.17 18.96
N SER A 557 31.36 -31.25 18.19
CA SER A 557 32.34 -31.73 17.22
C SER A 557 32.58 -30.74 16.09
N ILE A 558 31.50 -30.25 15.47
CA ILE A 558 31.57 -29.23 14.37
C ILE A 558 32.29 -27.98 14.89
N ILE A 559 31.92 -27.48 16.08
CA ILE A 559 32.51 -26.26 16.65
C ILE A 559 34.04 -26.48 16.89
N LYS A 560 34.47 -27.63 17.41
CA LYS A 560 35.90 -27.92 17.60
C LYS A 560 36.65 -27.97 16.27
N GLU A 561 36.04 -28.52 15.23
CA GLU A 561 36.62 -28.52 13.88
C GLU A 561 36.80 -27.12 13.32
N LEU A 562 35.76 -26.27 13.46
CA LEU A 562 35.81 -24.86 13.04
C LEU A 562 36.88 -24.09 13.83
N GLU A 563 36.92 -24.28 15.16
CA GLU A 563 37.91 -23.66 16.04
C GLU A 563 39.33 -24.05 15.62
N ASN A 564 39.58 -25.35 15.37
CA ASN A 564 40.88 -25.86 14.90
C ASN A 564 41.25 -25.30 13.52
N ALA A 565 40.24 -24.96 12.68
CA ALA A 565 40.46 -24.36 11.37
C ALA A 565 40.57 -22.82 11.45
N GLY A 566 40.49 -22.23 12.66
CA GLY A 566 40.67 -20.78 12.87
C GLY A 566 39.40 -19.94 12.69
N VAL A 567 38.24 -20.56 12.65
CA VAL A 567 36.95 -19.87 12.59
C VAL A 567 36.52 -19.61 14.04
N THR A 568 36.59 -18.34 14.48
CA THR A 568 36.51 -18.01 15.91
C THR A 568 35.23 -17.31 16.34
N ASN A 569 34.54 -16.56 15.45
CA ASN A 569 33.37 -15.77 15.81
C ASN A 569 32.10 -16.41 15.25
N VAL A 570 31.76 -17.59 15.73
CA VAL A 570 30.58 -18.32 15.29
C VAL A 570 29.33 -17.75 15.96
N LYS A 571 28.33 -17.39 15.18
CA LYS A 571 26.97 -17.04 15.64
C LYS A 571 26.12 -18.29 15.37
N LEU A 572 25.98 -19.14 16.40
CA LEU A 572 25.32 -20.44 16.25
C LEU A 572 23.80 -20.32 16.40
N ARG A 573 23.09 -20.53 15.29
CA ARG A 573 21.64 -20.72 15.27
C ARG A 573 21.35 -22.22 15.31
N TYR A 574 20.35 -22.66 16.07
CA TYR A 574 20.05 -24.10 16.17
C TYR A 574 18.57 -24.33 16.16
N GLY A 575 18.07 -24.95 15.09
CA GLY A 575 16.69 -25.37 14.94
C GLY A 575 16.49 -26.85 15.31
N GLY A 576 15.28 -27.24 15.67
CA GLY A 576 14.95 -28.63 15.96
C GLY A 576 15.27 -29.08 17.38
N TRP A 577 15.47 -28.15 18.32
CA TRP A 577 15.73 -28.41 19.74
C TRP A 577 14.42 -28.55 20.55
N LEU A 578 13.33 -28.04 20.02
CA LEU A 578 12.00 -28.19 20.62
C LEU A 578 11.35 -29.47 20.14
N LYS A 579 10.51 -30.05 20.99
CA LYS A 579 9.79 -31.29 20.67
C LYS A 579 9.05 -31.16 19.35
N GLY A 580 9.23 -32.16 18.46
CA GLY A 580 8.68 -32.13 17.11
C GLY A 580 9.71 -31.75 16.05
N GLY A 581 10.94 -31.40 16.47
CA GLY A 581 12.03 -31.12 15.54
C GLY A 581 11.97 -29.74 14.91
N LEU A 582 12.45 -29.62 13.69
CA LEU A 582 12.57 -28.34 12.99
C LEU A 582 11.21 -27.60 12.87
N GLU A 583 10.15 -28.35 12.58
CA GLU A 583 8.78 -27.84 12.62
C GLU A 583 8.11 -28.29 13.91
N HIS A 584 8.60 -27.76 15.03
CA HIS A 584 8.31 -28.20 16.38
C HIS A 584 6.83 -28.10 16.78
N ASP A 585 6.47 -28.76 17.88
CA ASP A 585 5.16 -28.62 18.52
C ASP A 585 4.92 -27.15 18.88
N PHE A 586 3.66 -26.77 18.95
CA PHE A 586 3.24 -25.39 19.22
C PHE A 586 3.90 -24.86 20.51
N PRO A 587 4.65 -23.73 20.44
CA PRO A 587 5.53 -23.34 21.54
C PRO A 587 4.79 -22.51 22.63
N SER A 588 3.61 -22.95 23.06
CA SER A 588 2.90 -22.31 24.19
C SER A 588 3.59 -22.60 25.52
N ARG A 589 4.47 -23.60 25.55
CA ARG A 589 5.37 -23.97 26.66
C ARG A 589 6.62 -24.58 26.05
N LEU A 590 7.76 -24.43 26.72
CA LEU A 590 9.02 -24.99 26.27
C LEU A 590 9.02 -26.52 26.50
N LYS A 591 9.04 -27.29 25.42
CA LYS A 591 9.11 -28.75 25.44
C LYS A 591 10.36 -29.20 24.70
N TRP A 592 11.19 -30.01 25.33
CA TRP A 592 12.49 -30.42 24.83
C TRP A 592 12.40 -31.58 23.82
N GLU A 593 13.19 -31.51 22.75
CA GLU A 593 13.38 -32.66 21.87
C GLU A 593 14.46 -33.59 22.53
N LYS A 594 14.04 -34.74 22.94
CA LYS A 594 14.92 -35.67 23.65
C LYS A 594 15.97 -36.29 22.74
N ALA A 595 15.65 -36.49 21.47
CA ALA A 595 16.52 -37.17 20.51
C ALA A 595 17.85 -36.42 20.27
N VAL A 596 17.85 -35.07 20.36
CA VAL A 596 19.09 -34.29 20.19
C VAL A 596 19.89 -34.14 21.48
N GLY A 597 19.33 -34.57 22.63
CA GLY A 597 20.03 -34.48 23.94
C GLY A 597 19.15 -33.93 25.07
N GLY A 598 17.96 -33.38 24.75
CA GLY A 598 17.01 -32.92 25.73
C GLY A 598 17.53 -31.76 26.61
N LYS A 599 16.85 -31.51 27.73
CA LYS A 599 17.20 -30.39 28.65
C LYS A 599 18.62 -30.48 29.18
N ARG A 600 19.07 -31.71 29.54
CA ARG A 600 20.43 -31.91 30.10
C ARG A 600 21.50 -31.60 29.05
N GLY A 601 21.37 -32.20 27.86
CA GLY A 601 22.30 -31.94 26.77
C GLY A 601 22.36 -30.47 26.37
N PHE A 602 21.22 -29.77 26.38
CA PHE A 602 21.16 -28.33 26.08
C PHE A 602 22.02 -27.53 27.07
N LYS A 603 21.90 -27.85 28.37
CA LYS A 603 22.70 -27.15 29.40
C LYS A 603 24.20 -27.43 29.23
N GLU A 604 24.54 -28.67 28.88
CA GLU A 604 25.95 -29.08 28.63
C GLU A 604 26.49 -28.35 27.39
N LEU A 605 25.71 -28.30 26.31
CA LEU A 605 26.07 -27.57 25.08
C LEU A 605 26.23 -26.07 25.37
N ARG A 606 25.28 -25.49 26.08
CA ARG A 606 25.38 -24.06 26.44
C ARG A 606 26.69 -23.76 27.17
N LYS A 607 27.00 -24.54 28.18
CA LYS A 607 28.26 -24.37 28.93
C LYS A 607 29.46 -24.47 28.00
N PHE A 608 29.46 -25.46 27.11
CA PHE A 608 30.55 -25.69 26.14
C PHE A 608 30.75 -24.44 25.26
N LEU A 609 29.63 -23.82 24.81
CA LEU A 609 29.63 -22.60 23.96
C LEU A 609 30.04 -21.36 24.74
N ASP A 610 29.52 -21.20 25.98
CA ASP A 610 29.87 -20.08 26.87
C ASP A 610 31.40 -20.09 27.20
N ASP A 611 31.99 -21.29 27.45
CA ASP A 611 33.42 -21.43 27.71
C ASP A 611 34.31 -21.00 26.51
N ARG A 612 33.69 -20.83 25.31
CA ARG A 612 34.35 -20.45 24.06
C ARG A 612 33.90 -19.07 23.54
N ASP A 613 33.06 -18.39 24.28
CA ASP A 613 32.49 -17.06 23.90
C ASP A 613 31.71 -17.13 22.58
N ILE A 614 31.03 -18.27 22.30
CA ILE A 614 30.21 -18.48 21.11
C ILE A 614 28.78 -18.12 21.45
N GLN A 615 28.19 -17.16 20.70
CA GLN A 615 26.80 -16.77 20.87
C GLN A 615 25.88 -17.87 20.33
N PHE A 616 24.88 -18.23 21.13
CA PHE A 616 23.97 -19.32 20.84
C PHE A 616 22.55 -18.80 20.71
N PHE A 617 21.95 -18.96 19.53
CA PHE A 617 20.61 -18.47 19.17
C PHE A 617 19.68 -19.68 18.92
N PRO A 618 19.04 -20.23 19.97
CA PRO A 618 18.04 -21.28 19.74
C PRO A 618 16.87 -20.72 18.94
N ASP A 619 16.47 -21.43 17.88
CA ASP A 619 15.49 -20.94 16.91
C ASP A 619 14.07 -21.38 17.27
N VAL A 620 13.09 -20.47 17.11
CA VAL A 620 11.68 -20.70 17.44
C VAL A 620 10.77 -20.09 16.37
N THR A 621 9.69 -20.81 16.06
CA THR A 621 8.63 -20.41 15.15
C THR A 621 7.34 -20.14 15.94
N PHE A 622 6.71 -18.99 15.76
CA PHE A 622 5.49 -18.60 16.47
C PHE A 622 4.27 -18.39 15.58
N MET A 623 4.46 -17.93 14.34
CA MET A 623 3.36 -17.47 13.48
C MET A 623 2.64 -18.62 12.76
N THR A 624 3.24 -19.80 12.75
CA THR A 624 2.62 -21.00 12.19
C THR A 624 2.76 -22.17 13.18
N ALA A 625 1.83 -23.12 13.10
CA ALA A 625 1.79 -24.26 14.03
C ALA A 625 1.53 -25.56 13.28
N ARG A 626 2.42 -26.52 13.39
CA ARG A 626 2.21 -27.86 12.87
C ARG A 626 1.45 -28.70 13.91
N LYS A 627 0.44 -29.44 13.48
CA LYS A 627 -0.24 -30.38 14.36
C LYS A 627 0.42 -31.75 14.21
N ASN A 628 1.25 -32.10 15.18
CA ASN A 628 2.05 -33.34 15.16
C ASN A 628 1.35 -34.50 15.88
N SER A 629 0.54 -34.21 16.90
CA SER A 629 -0.12 -35.23 17.71
C SER A 629 -1.37 -34.67 18.41
N LEU A 630 -2.09 -35.53 19.11
CA LEU A 630 -3.31 -35.13 19.86
C LEU A 630 -3.00 -34.17 21.01
N PHE A 631 -1.79 -34.25 21.59
CA PHE A 631 -1.40 -33.47 22.77
C PHE A 631 -0.23 -32.52 22.51
N ASP A 632 -0.08 -32.03 21.28
CA ASP A 632 0.99 -31.12 20.91
C ASP A 632 0.75 -29.67 21.39
N GLY A 633 -0.48 -29.37 21.81
CA GLY A 633 -0.83 -28.02 22.30
C GLY A 633 -1.64 -27.19 21.32
N VAL A 634 -1.79 -27.67 20.07
CA VAL A 634 -2.54 -26.96 19.02
C VAL A 634 -4.01 -27.38 19.06
N PHE A 635 -4.88 -26.39 19.16
CA PHE A 635 -6.32 -26.56 18.98
C PHE A 635 -6.74 -25.72 17.77
N PRO A 636 -6.76 -26.30 16.57
CA PRO A 636 -6.91 -25.50 15.34
C PRO A 636 -8.14 -24.57 15.35
N THR A 637 -9.27 -25.02 15.88
CA THR A 637 -10.50 -24.21 15.94
C THR A 637 -10.32 -22.95 16.80
N ARG A 638 -9.41 -23.00 17.79
CA ARG A 638 -9.12 -21.89 18.70
C ARG A 638 -7.93 -21.06 18.24
N ASP A 639 -6.87 -21.73 17.79
CA ASP A 639 -5.56 -21.09 17.61
C ASP A 639 -5.28 -20.65 16.17
N ALA A 640 -5.88 -21.36 15.19
CA ALA A 640 -5.68 -21.00 13.79
C ALA A 640 -6.57 -19.83 13.35
N GLY A 641 -6.05 -19.02 12.47
CA GLY A 641 -6.81 -18.00 11.75
C GLY A 641 -7.78 -18.64 10.77
N ARG A 642 -8.46 -17.79 10.01
CA ARG A 642 -9.42 -18.22 8.99
C ARG A 642 -9.04 -17.64 7.63
N PHE A 643 -9.24 -18.43 6.60
CA PHE A 643 -9.26 -17.95 5.21
C PHE A 643 -10.48 -17.04 5.01
N LEU A 644 -10.53 -16.33 3.90
CA LEU A 644 -11.70 -15.50 3.55
C LEU A 644 -12.99 -16.35 3.42
N ASP A 645 -12.88 -17.62 3.02
CA ASP A 645 -14.01 -18.55 2.98
C ASP A 645 -14.41 -19.10 4.37
N ARG A 646 -13.75 -18.62 5.44
CA ARG A 646 -13.99 -18.96 6.87
C ARG A 646 -13.48 -20.35 7.27
N THR A 647 -12.88 -21.12 6.37
CA THR A 647 -12.22 -22.39 6.74
C THR A 647 -10.90 -22.10 7.47
N LEU A 648 -10.35 -23.10 8.16
CA LEU A 648 -9.11 -22.94 8.92
C LEU A 648 -7.95 -22.56 8.00
N ALA A 649 -7.27 -21.47 8.29
CA ALA A 649 -6.15 -20.99 7.48
C ALA A 649 -4.94 -21.90 7.64
N LYS A 650 -4.39 -22.34 6.53
CA LYS A 650 -3.26 -23.27 6.44
C LYS A 650 -2.23 -22.73 5.46
N SER A 651 -0.98 -22.82 5.83
CA SER A 651 0.16 -22.54 4.95
C SER A 651 0.64 -23.89 4.39
N TYR A 652 0.53 -24.07 3.09
CA TYR A 652 0.84 -25.33 2.42
C TYR A 652 2.26 -25.33 1.88
N LYS A 653 2.89 -26.50 1.93
CA LYS A 653 4.18 -26.73 1.28
C LYS A 653 3.93 -26.95 -0.22
N PHE A 654 4.83 -26.41 -1.04
CA PHE A 654 4.83 -26.61 -2.49
C PHE A 654 6.00 -27.50 -2.88
N ASP A 655 5.74 -28.40 -3.80
CA ASP A 655 6.77 -29.22 -4.43
C ASP A 655 7.46 -28.37 -5.49
N ARG A 656 8.73 -28.06 -5.30
CA ARG A 656 9.51 -27.21 -6.21
C ARG A 656 9.67 -27.80 -7.62
N ALA A 657 9.65 -29.13 -7.74
CA ALA A 657 9.81 -29.79 -9.04
C ALA A 657 8.54 -29.72 -9.89
N THR A 658 7.37 -29.75 -9.26
CA THR A 658 6.07 -29.79 -9.95
C THR A 658 5.32 -28.45 -9.84
N TYR A 659 5.74 -27.56 -8.95
CA TYR A 659 5.04 -26.32 -8.58
C TYR A 659 3.62 -26.58 -8.09
N GLN A 660 3.39 -27.75 -7.51
CA GLN A 660 2.06 -28.12 -6.99
C GLN A 660 2.06 -28.10 -5.46
N MET A 661 0.92 -27.68 -4.94
CA MET A 661 0.67 -27.69 -3.49
C MET A 661 0.60 -29.14 -3.00
N VAL A 662 1.30 -29.42 -1.91
CA VAL A 662 1.25 -30.75 -1.25
C VAL A 662 0.10 -30.72 -0.23
N ALA A 663 -1.06 -31.24 -0.62
CA ALA A 663 -2.33 -31.09 0.10
C ALA A 663 -2.27 -31.56 1.58
N ASN A 664 -1.45 -32.55 1.89
CA ASN A 664 -1.35 -33.13 3.24
C ASN A 664 -0.13 -32.64 4.02
N ASP A 665 0.61 -31.65 3.49
CA ASP A 665 1.77 -31.06 4.14
C ASP A 665 1.55 -29.56 4.35
N TYR A 666 1.04 -29.22 5.53
CA TYR A 666 0.68 -27.85 5.85
C TYR A 666 0.91 -27.55 7.34
N ARG A 667 1.01 -26.28 7.64
CA ARG A 667 0.99 -25.72 8.99
C ARG A 667 -0.22 -24.83 9.13
N TYR A 668 -0.83 -24.77 10.31
CA TYR A 668 -1.91 -23.82 10.58
C TYR A 668 -1.28 -22.42 10.73
N ILE A 669 -1.92 -21.43 10.13
CA ILE A 669 -1.55 -20.02 10.31
C ILE A 669 -2.13 -19.57 11.65
N LEU A 670 -1.28 -19.08 12.55
CA LEU A 670 -1.73 -18.62 13.87
C LEU A 670 -2.65 -17.39 13.73
N SER A 671 -3.74 -17.38 14.48
CA SER A 671 -4.54 -16.17 14.65
C SER A 671 -3.70 -15.15 15.44
N ALA A 672 -3.39 -14.00 14.87
CA ALA A 672 -2.45 -13.03 15.45
C ALA A 672 -2.80 -12.62 16.89
N PRO A 673 -4.09 -12.43 17.27
CA PRO A 673 -4.43 -12.15 18.68
C PRO A 673 -4.01 -13.23 19.67
N ARG A 674 -3.69 -14.45 19.20
CA ARG A 674 -3.20 -15.52 20.09
C ARG A 674 -1.70 -15.40 20.39
N LEU A 675 -0.97 -14.62 19.59
CA LEU A 675 0.50 -14.54 19.65
C LEU A 675 1.01 -14.18 21.04
N SER A 676 0.47 -13.12 21.64
CA SER A 676 0.90 -12.64 22.95
C SER A 676 0.81 -13.73 24.03
N LYS A 677 -0.28 -14.50 24.04
CA LYS A 677 -0.47 -15.58 25.03
C LYS A 677 0.53 -16.71 24.80
N VAL A 678 0.79 -17.07 23.54
CA VAL A 678 1.74 -18.14 23.19
C VAL A 678 3.15 -17.73 23.60
N MET A 679 3.58 -16.53 23.21
CA MET A 679 4.91 -15.99 23.53
C MET A 679 5.12 -15.85 25.03
N LYS A 680 4.14 -15.33 25.75
CA LYS A 680 4.20 -15.23 27.21
C LYS A 680 4.43 -16.61 27.86
N GLY A 681 3.71 -17.63 27.38
CA GLY A 681 3.88 -18.99 27.89
C GLY A 681 5.27 -19.56 27.63
N PHE A 682 5.80 -19.37 26.43
CA PHE A 682 7.13 -19.80 26.04
C PHE A 682 8.21 -19.06 26.83
N PHE A 683 8.15 -17.72 26.85
CA PHE A 683 9.20 -16.91 27.49
C PHE A 683 9.24 -17.11 29.01
N SER A 684 8.10 -17.39 29.68
CA SER A 684 8.10 -17.73 31.12
C SER A 684 8.93 -18.98 31.45
N ASP A 685 9.11 -19.88 30.49
CA ASP A 685 10.01 -21.03 30.63
C ASP A 685 11.43 -20.73 30.11
N PHE A 686 11.54 -19.94 29.05
CA PHE A 686 12.81 -19.60 28.40
C PHE A 686 13.71 -18.74 29.33
N GLU A 687 13.12 -17.80 30.06
CA GLU A 687 13.82 -16.96 31.06
C GLU A 687 14.60 -17.80 32.07
N LYS A 688 14.10 -18.97 32.42
CA LYS A 688 14.75 -19.89 33.36
C LYS A 688 16.04 -20.52 32.80
N LEU A 689 16.30 -20.32 31.52
CA LEU A 689 17.56 -20.76 30.88
C LEU A 689 18.67 -19.72 31.02
N GLU A 690 18.31 -18.49 31.43
CA GLU A 690 19.24 -17.37 31.59
C GLU A 690 20.04 -17.07 30.31
N LEU A 691 19.41 -17.26 29.13
CA LEU A 691 19.95 -16.87 27.84
C LEU A 691 19.40 -15.48 27.50
N ASN A 692 20.29 -14.63 26.96
CA ASN A 692 19.91 -13.30 26.45
C ASN A 692 19.86 -13.24 24.92
N THR A 693 19.98 -14.39 24.24
CA THR A 693 19.99 -14.50 22.78
C THR A 693 18.92 -15.48 22.32
N ILE A 694 18.24 -15.15 21.21
CA ILE A 694 17.22 -16.05 20.61
C ILE A 694 17.07 -15.73 19.13
N SER A 695 16.78 -16.77 18.34
CA SER A 695 16.41 -16.62 16.94
C SER A 695 14.88 -16.72 16.79
N LEU A 696 14.31 -15.76 16.08
CA LEU A 696 12.85 -15.70 15.79
C LEU A 696 12.66 -15.95 14.29
N ASN A 697 12.25 -17.18 13.97
CA ASN A 697 12.23 -17.66 12.58
C ASN A 697 11.23 -16.92 11.70
N ASP A 698 10.03 -16.63 12.22
CA ASP A 698 8.94 -16.17 11.37
C ASP A 698 8.32 -14.81 11.76
N LEU A 699 8.67 -14.23 12.92
CA LEU A 699 8.05 -12.97 13.35
C LEU A 699 8.32 -11.79 12.40
N ALA A 700 9.46 -11.78 11.72
CA ALA A 700 9.80 -10.76 10.72
C ALA A 700 9.85 -11.33 9.30
N TYR A 701 9.04 -12.37 9.02
CA TYR A 701 8.98 -12.99 7.69
C TYR A 701 7.60 -13.55 7.34
N GLU A 702 6.71 -13.75 8.32
CA GLU A 702 5.34 -14.23 8.10
C GLU A 702 4.37 -13.18 8.66
N LEU A 703 3.43 -12.75 7.85
CA LEU A 703 2.43 -11.76 8.27
C LEU A 703 1.11 -12.05 7.57
N ASN A 704 0.12 -12.46 8.34
CA ASN A 704 -1.16 -12.92 7.80
C ASN A 704 -2.34 -12.36 8.58
N SER A 705 -3.47 -12.19 7.90
CA SER A 705 -4.76 -11.81 8.48
C SER A 705 -5.44 -13.02 9.16
N ASP A 706 -6.53 -12.75 9.88
CA ASP A 706 -7.46 -13.74 10.39
C ASP A 706 -8.88 -13.29 10.01
N PHE A 707 -9.45 -13.93 8.98
CA PHE A 707 -10.70 -13.52 8.36
C PHE A 707 -11.93 -14.13 9.05
N ARG A 708 -12.18 -13.75 10.30
CA ARG A 708 -13.37 -14.16 11.04
C ARG A 708 -14.64 -13.54 10.45
N TYR A 709 -15.77 -14.29 10.54
CA TYR A 709 -17.07 -13.79 10.08
C TYR A 709 -17.48 -12.51 10.79
N ASN A 710 -17.34 -12.50 12.12
CA ASN A 710 -17.66 -11.32 12.94
C ASN A 710 -16.60 -10.24 12.69
N PRO A 711 -16.98 -9.05 12.16
CA PRO A 711 -16.02 -7.98 11.88
C PRO A 711 -15.20 -7.55 13.10
N ASN A 712 -15.76 -7.66 14.31
CA ASN A 712 -15.07 -7.31 15.56
C ASN A 712 -14.01 -8.34 15.96
N LYS A 713 -14.08 -9.56 15.39
CA LYS A 713 -13.09 -10.64 15.62
C LYS A 713 -12.13 -10.81 14.45
N LEU A 714 -12.39 -10.13 13.35
CA LEU A 714 -11.48 -10.08 12.20
C LEU A 714 -10.21 -9.33 12.61
N THR A 715 -9.05 -9.90 12.30
CA THR A 715 -7.77 -9.23 12.45
C THR A 715 -7.19 -9.01 11.06
N ASP A 716 -7.17 -7.77 10.62
CA ASP A 716 -6.57 -7.45 9.32
C ASP A 716 -5.04 -7.45 9.44
N ARG A 717 -4.38 -7.40 8.29
CA ARG A 717 -2.93 -7.55 8.23
C ARG A 717 -2.18 -6.41 8.92
N GLU A 718 -2.75 -5.20 8.91
CA GLU A 718 -2.17 -4.04 9.61
C GLU A 718 -2.25 -4.23 11.14
N GLN A 719 -3.38 -4.72 11.63
CA GLN A 719 -3.54 -5.07 13.05
C GLN A 719 -2.58 -6.21 13.44
N ALA A 720 -2.42 -7.22 12.58
CA ALA A 720 -1.50 -8.32 12.83
C ALA A 720 -0.05 -7.81 12.97
N LYS A 721 0.38 -6.90 12.10
CA LYS A 721 1.70 -6.26 12.17
C LYS A 721 1.90 -5.54 13.53
N ASN A 722 0.91 -4.77 13.94
CA ASN A 722 0.98 -4.03 15.20
C ASN A 722 1.09 -4.97 16.41
N LEU A 723 0.36 -6.10 16.38
CA LEU A 723 0.49 -7.12 17.43
C LEU A 723 1.90 -7.73 17.49
N VAL A 724 2.51 -7.96 16.33
CA VAL A 724 3.89 -8.48 16.24
C VAL A 724 4.88 -7.43 16.80
N ILE A 725 4.73 -6.16 16.42
CA ILE A 725 5.57 -5.06 16.93
C ILE A 725 5.46 -4.97 18.46
N ASP A 726 4.26 -5.12 19.01
CA ASP A 726 4.06 -5.09 20.47
C ASP A 726 4.78 -6.25 21.17
N GLU A 727 4.89 -7.41 20.52
CA GLU A 727 5.69 -8.52 21.08
C GLU A 727 7.19 -8.23 20.98
N PHE A 728 7.68 -7.65 19.86
CA PHE A 728 9.08 -7.21 19.76
C PHE A 728 9.45 -6.24 20.89
N LYS A 729 8.58 -5.28 21.20
CA LYS A 729 8.82 -4.30 22.29
C LYS A 729 9.04 -4.98 23.66
N LYS A 730 8.44 -6.15 23.89
CA LYS A 730 8.62 -6.93 25.12
C LYS A 730 9.94 -7.69 25.17
N LEU A 731 10.63 -7.81 24.05
CA LEU A 731 11.85 -8.60 23.90
C LEU A 731 13.12 -7.73 23.86
N GLN A 732 13.06 -6.47 24.25
CA GLN A 732 14.18 -5.53 24.14
C GLN A 732 15.42 -5.95 24.97
N GLU A 733 15.24 -6.81 25.95
CA GLU A 733 16.36 -7.33 26.76
C GLU A 733 17.13 -8.47 26.09
N TYR A 734 16.59 -9.00 24.99
CA TYR A 734 17.20 -10.09 24.23
C TYR A 734 17.95 -9.52 23.03
N GLU A 735 19.07 -10.16 22.70
CA GLU A 735 19.75 -9.95 21.43
C GLU A 735 19.05 -10.86 20.40
N LEU A 736 18.34 -10.24 19.46
CA LEU A 736 17.48 -10.97 18.54
C LEU A 736 18.19 -11.23 17.21
N MET A 737 18.10 -12.47 16.75
CA MET A 737 18.44 -12.87 15.38
C MET A 737 17.12 -13.09 14.65
N LEU A 738 16.88 -12.34 13.56
CA LEU A 738 15.66 -12.44 12.78
C LEU A 738 15.95 -13.12 11.44
N ASN A 739 15.06 -13.99 11.03
CA ASN A 739 15.08 -14.55 9.69
C ASN A 739 14.35 -13.62 8.74
N GLY A 740 14.92 -13.31 7.58
CA GLY A 740 14.29 -12.54 6.52
C GLY A 740 14.30 -11.03 6.69
N GLY A 741 14.02 -10.52 7.89
CA GLY A 741 14.18 -9.11 8.22
C GLY A 741 13.21 -8.13 7.54
N PHE A 742 11.90 -8.35 7.66
CA PHE A 742 10.90 -7.35 7.26
C PHE A 742 11.09 -6.06 8.08
N ALA A 743 10.81 -4.91 7.46
CA ALA A 743 11.10 -3.57 8.01
C ALA A 743 10.61 -3.37 9.44
N TYR A 744 9.42 -3.87 9.79
CA TYR A 744 8.86 -3.66 11.13
C TYR A 744 9.67 -4.38 12.23
N GLY A 745 10.51 -5.35 11.87
CA GLY A 745 11.40 -6.04 12.83
C GLY A 745 12.78 -5.38 12.98
N LEU A 746 13.22 -4.59 11.99
CA LEU A 746 14.59 -4.05 11.95
C LEU A 746 14.96 -3.23 13.18
N PRO A 747 14.09 -2.37 13.75
CA PRO A 747 14.48 -1.61 14.94
C PRO A 747 14.84 -2.47 16.16
N PHE A 748 14.45 -3.76 16.16
CA PHE A 748 14.66 -4.67 17.29
C PHE A 748 15.78 -5.69 17.03
N ALA A 749 16.27 -5.78 15.78
CA ALA A 749 17.24 -6.80 15.36
C ALA A 749 18.69 -6.40 15.69
N LYS A 750 19.49 -7.36 16.13
CA LYS A 750 20.96 -7.23 16.13
C LYS A 750 21.57 -8.06 14.99
N HIS A 751 20.87 -9.12 14.58
CA HIS A 751 21.30 -10.00 13.49
C HIS A 751 20.12 -10.27 12.57
N VAL A 752 20.40 -10.30 11.26
CA VAL A 752 19.42 -10.74 10.25
C VAL A 752 20.12 -11.80 9.39
N VAL A 753 19.54 -13.00 9.34
CA VAL A 753 19.95 -14.04 8.40
C VAL A 753 18.93 -14.14 7.29
N ASP A 754 19.32 -14.62 6.13
CA ASP A 754 18.48 -14.65 4.93
C ASP A 754 18.00 -13.23 4.56
N ALA A 755 18.88 -12.24 4.73
CA ALA A 755 18.63 -10.87 4.25
C ALA A 755 18.52 -10.90 2.72
N PRO A 756 17.75 -9.97 2.12
CA PRO A 756 17.53 -10.04 0.67
C PRO A 756 18.83 -9.83 -0.10
N ASP A 757 19.22 -10.81 -0.91
CA ASP A 757 20.40 -10.73 -1.78
C ASP A 757 20.10 -11.19 -3.20
N ASP A 758 18.80 -11.31 -3.52
CA ASP A 758 18.29 -11.61 -4.84
C ASP A 758 16.96 -10.87 -5.04
N PHE A 759 16.50 -10.75 -6.27
CA PHE A 759 15.30 -10.02 -6.65
C PHE A 759 14.44 -10.87 -7.60
N ASN A 760 13.21 -10.43 -7.87
CA ASN A 760 12.32 -11.19 -8.74
C ASN A 760 12.72 -11.14 -10.22
N GLY A 761 13.47 -10.12 -10.64
CA GLY A 761 13.93 -9.98 -12.00
C GLY A 761 12.82 -9.72 -13.01
N TYR A 762 11.84 -8.90 -12.66
CA TYR A 762 10.79 -8.51 -13.59
C TYR A 762 11.40 -7.86 -14.83
N PRO A 763 10.88 -8.17 -16.05
CA PRO A 763 11.48 -7.66 -17.29
C PRO A 763 11.65 -6.13 -17.35
N MET A 764 10.79 -5.36 -16.70
CA MET A 764 10.87 -3.90 -16.68
C MET A 764 12.07 -3.40 -15.88
N ILE A 765 12.56 -4.17 -14.89
CA ILE A 765 13.66 -3.77 -14.00
C ILE A 765 14.99 -3.83 -14.78
N ASP A 766 15.87 -2.88 -14.51
CA ASP A 766 17.18 -2.79 -15.17
C ASP A 766 18.30 -3.39 -14.32
N GLU A 767 18.30 -3.13 -13.00
CA GLU A 767 19.39 -3.63 -12.14
C GLU A 767 18.93 -3.76 -10.69
N MET A 768 19.63 -4.63 -9.96
CA MET A 768 19.48 -4.80 -8.51
C MET A 768 20.53 -3.96 -7.80
N VAL A 769 20.15 -3.30 -6.71
CA VAL A 769 21.07 -2.47 -5.89
C VAL A 769 20.94 -2.87 -4.41
N PRO A 770 22.02 -2.76 -3.61
CA PRO A 770 21.99 -3.20 -2.21
C PRO A 770 21.39 -2.14 -1.26
N PHE A 771 20.24 -1.61 -1.60
CA PHE A 771 19.57 -0.58 -0.78
C PHE A 771 19.35 -1.04 0.65
N TYR A 772 18.82 -2.28 0.82
CA TYR A 772 18.57 -2.87 2.14
C TYR A 772 19.88 -2.89 2.97
N GLN A 773 20.97 -3.39 2.39
CA GLN A 773 22.25 -3.51 3.09
C GLN A 773 22.81 -2.13 3.47
N ILE A 774 22.72 -1.17 2.56
CA ILE A 774 23.16 0.22 2.85
C ILE A 774 22.35 0.78 4.03
N ALA A 775 21.04 0.54 4.05
CA ALA A 775 20.16 1.05 5.09
C ALA A 775 20.43 0.47 6.48
N VAL A 776 20.92 -0.79 6.57
CA VAL A 776 21.12 -1.45 7.88
C VAL A 776 22.59 -1.56 8.29
N ARG A 777 23.54 -1.33 7.38
CA ARG A 777 24.96 -1.46 7.65
C ARG A 777 25.43 -0.52 8.77
N GLY A 778 26.17 -1.07 9.75
CA GLY A 778 26.61 -0.33 10.94
C GLY A 778 25.65 -0.42 12.12
N PHE A 779 24.47 -0.98 11.90
CA PHE A 779 23.40 -1.09 12.92
C PHE A 779 22.97 -2.53 13.15
N ILE A 780 22.96 -3.34 12.10
CA ILE A 780 22.58 -4.76 12.14
C ILE A 780 23.65 -5.56 11.42
N ASN A 781 24.09 -6.66 12.02
CA ASN A 781 24.92 -7.66 11.33
C ASN A 781 24.00 -8.54 10.49
N TYR A 782 24.35 -8.77 9.23
CA TYR A 782 23.48 -9.49 8.31
C TYR A 782 24.25 -10.48 7.44
N ALA A 783 23.55 -11.53 7.03
CA ALA A 783 23.99 -12.51 6.05
C ALA A 783 22.87 -12.74 5.03
N GLY A 784 23.23 -12.99 3.79
CA GLY A 784 22.27 -13.29 2.72
C GLY A 784 21.73 -14.72 2.82
N GLU A 785 21.34 -15.31 1.70
CA GLU A 785 20.86 -16.70 1.69
C GLU A 785 21.99 -17.66 2.07
N PRO A 786 21.66 -18.85 2.62
CA PRO A 786 22.69 -19.82 2.97
C PRO A 786 23.49 -20.26 1.74
N LEU A 787 24.82 -20.14 1.80
CA LEU A 787 25.70 -20.39 0.66
C LEU A 787 25.61 -21.84 0.14
N ASN A 788 25.41 -22.80 1.04
CA ASN A 788 25.27 -24.20 0.64
C ASN A 788 23.94 -24.56 -0.02
N PHE A 789 22.98 -23.61 -0.06
CA PHE A 789 21.71 -23.79 -0.77
C PHE A 789 21.57 -22.85 -1.96
N ALA A 790 22.56 -22.00 -2.19
CA ALA A 790 22.55 -21.05 -3.30
C ALA A 790 22.67 -21.80 -4.64
N TYR A 791 21.95 -21.30 -5.64
CA TYR A 791 22.04 -21.82 -7.03
C TYR A 791 23.47 -21.67 -7.57
N ASN A 792 24.10 -20.53 -7.27
CA ASN A 792 25.48 -20.22 -7.68
C ASN A 792 26.25 -19.72 -6.45
N PRO A 793 26.88 -20.62 -5.67
CA PRO A 793 27.59 -20.23 -4.45
C PRO A 793 28.69 -19.18 -4.67
N VAL A 794 29.47 -19.30 -5.78
CA VAL A 794 30.56 -18.35 -6.09
C VAL A 794 29.99 -16.93 -6.29
N GLU A 795 28.91 -16.80 -7.03
CA GLU A 795 28.25 -15.50 -7.23
C GLU A 795 27.71 -14.93 -5.92
N LYS A 796 27.17 -15.78 -5.05
CA LYS A 796 26.68 -15.35 -3.74
C LYS A 796 27.82 -14.96 -2.79
N GLN A 797 28.98 -15.63 -2.89
CA GLN A 797 30.18 -15.21 -2.16
C GLN A 797 30.60 -13.81 -2.62
N LEU A 798 30.66 -13.57 -3.93
CA LEU A 798 30.95 -12.23 -4.48
C LEU A 798 29.92 -11.19 -4.02
N ARG A 799 28.63 -11.55 -4.02
CA ARG A 799 27.55 -10.67 -3.54
C ARG A 799 27.75 -10.32 -2.06
N SER A 800 28.17 -11.29 -1.24
CA SER A 800 28.47 -11.06 0.19
C SER A 800 29.57 -10.02 0.34
N ILE A 801 30.65 -10.12 -0.44
CA ILE A 801 31.76 -9.15 -0.39
C ILE A 801 31.29 -7.76 -0.86
N GLU A 802 30.52 -7.70 -1.96
CA GLU A 802 29.99 -6.43 -2.49
C GLU A 802 29.10 -5.71 -1.46
N THR A 803 28.22 -6.45 -0.81
CA THR A 803 27.22 -5.88 0.10
C THR A 803 27.66 -5.81 1.55
N GLY A 804 28.81 -6.37 1.88
CA GLY A 804 29.32 -6.44 3.26
C GLY A 804 28.62 -7.51 4.12
N ALA A 805 27.93 -8.47 3.50
CA ALA A 805 27.24 -9.55 4.20
C ALA A 805 28.23 -10.59 4.70
N PHE A 806 27.90 -11.23 5.81
CA PHE A 806 28.81 -12.22 6.44
C PHE A 806 28.50 -13.65 5.94
N PRO A 807 29.50 -14.57 6.02
CA PRO A 807 29.29 -15.97 5.62
C PRO A 807 28.14 -16.63 6.40
N TYR A 808 27.30 -17.40 5.71
CA TYR A 808 26.15 -18.08 6.31
C TYR A 808 25.94 -19.45 5.67
N TYR A 809 25.89 -20.47 6.52
CA TYR A 809 25.67 -21.86 6.12
C TYR A 809 24.60 -22.50 7.00
N VAL A 810 23.79 -23.36 6.39
CA VAL A 810 22.82 -24.21 7.11
C VAL A 810 23.27 -25.67 7.00
N TRP A 811 23.69 -26.23 8.08
CA TRP A 811 24.36 -27.57 8.09
C TRP A 811 23.61 -28.59 8.94
N GLY A 812 23.88 -29.85 8.62
CA GLY A 812 23.62 -31.02 9.46
C GLY A 812 24.83 -31.91 9.52
N TYR A 813 25.00 -32.58 10.63
CA TYR A 813 26.11 -33.57 10.85
C TYR A 813 25.86 -34.84 10.03
N SER A 814 24.59 -35.29 9.94
CA SER A 814 24.17 -36.47 9.19
C SER A 814 24.20 -36.18 7.67
N PRO A 815 24.53 -37.20 6.86
CA PRO A 815 24.49 -37.05 5.41
C PRO A 815 23.15 -36.55 4.90
N SER A 816 23.16 -35.70 3.84
CA SER A 816 21.96 -35.11 3.25
C SER A 816 20.94 -36.16 2.77
N SER A 817 21.38 -37.37 2.45
CA SER A 817 20.51 -38.49 2.08
C SER A 817 19.47 -38.83 3.17
N GLN A 818 19.70 -38.42 4.43
CA GLN A 818 18.74 -38.61 5.51
C GLN A 818 17.46 -37.79 5.35
N THR A 819 17.47 -36.74 4.52
CA THR A 819 16.29 -35.93 4.24
C THR A 819 15.52 -36.43 3.01
N LYS A 820 16.12 -37.28 2.20
CA LYS A 820 15.51 -37.83 0.98
C LYS A 820 14.23 -38.62 1.29
N HIS A 821 13.23 -38.40 0.47
CA HIS A 821 11.88 -38.99 0.61
C HIS A 821 11.16 -38.63 1.93
N THR A 822 11.49 -37.46 2.46
CA THR A 822 10.80 -36.87 3.62
C THR A 822 10.16 -35.53 3.22
N ALA A 823 9.45 -34.93 4.15
CA ALA A 823 8.93 -33.55 3.98
C ALA A 823 10.06 -32.50 3.92
N TYR A 824 11.30 -32.91 4.15
CA TYR A 824 12.48 -32.03 4.22
C TYR A 824 13.48 -32.32 3.08
N ASN A 825 13.01 -32.83 1.96
CA ASN A 825 13.85 -33.12 0.79
C ASN A 825 14.48 -31.85 0.19
N ASP A 826 13.97 -30.68 0.52
CA ASP A 826 14.58 -29.40 0.17
C ASP A 826 15.89 -29.11 0.92
N LEU A 827 16.20 -29.87 1.99
CA LEU A 827 17.49 -29.82 2.70
C LEU A 827 18.53 -30.75 2.04
N TYR A 828 18.59 -30.73 0.72
CA TYR A 828 19.38 -31.65 -0.10
C TYR A 828 20.90 -31.41 -0.02
N SER A 829 21.32 -30.22 0.43
CA SER A 829 22.75 -29.82 0.48
C SER A 829 23.19 -29.55 1.92
N LEU A 830 22.61 -30.28 2.87
CA LEU A 830 22.74 -30.01 4.30
C LEU A 830 24.07 -30.50 4.91
N TYR A 831 24.67 -31.56 4.40
CA TYR A 831 25.79 -32.24 5.04
C TYR A 831 27.03 -31.35 5.16
N TYR A 832 27.46 -31.06 6.42
CA TYR A 832 28.54 -30.11 6.68
C TYR A 832 29.86 -30.52 6.02
N GLY A 833 30.14 -31.86 5.97
CA GLY A 833 31.41 -32.38 5.41
C GLY A 833 31.59 -32.06 3.92
N ASP A 834 30.51 -31.81 3.19
CA ASP A 834 30.61 -31.41 1.78
C ASP A 834 31.00 -29.92 1.61
N TRP A 835 30.82 -29.10 2.66
CA TRP A 835 30.97 -27.65 2.59
C TRP A 835 32.06 -27.09 3.53
N PHE A 836 32.59 -27.91 4.45
CA PHE A 836 33.46 -27.44 5.51
C PHE A 836 34.69 -26.69 4.98
N ASP A 837 35.44 -27.31 4.06
CA ASP A 837 36.67 -26.71 3.51
C ASP A 837 36.36 -25.40 2.76
N ASP A 838 35.31 -25.39 1.94
CA ASP A 838 34.87 -24.17 1.22
C ASP A 838 34.46 -23.08 2.20
N ALA A 839 33.72 -23.43 3.24
CA ALA A 839 33.24 -22.46 4.25
C ALA A 839 34.42 -21.84 5.04
N VAL A 840 35.39 -22.67 5.43
CA VAL A 840 36.57 -22.20 6.13
C VAL A 840 37.39 -21.26 5.24
N GLN A 841 37.61 -21.65 3.99
CA GLN A 841 38.35 -20.82 3.02
C GLN A 841 37.62 -19.47 2.82
N PHE A 842 36.33 -19.51 2.54
CA PHE A 842 35.55 -18.28 2.34
C PHE A 842 35.54 -17.41 3.60
N TYR A 843 35.45 -18.02 4.79
CA TYR A 843 35.52 -17.26 6.05
C TYR A 843 36.84 -16.49 6.15
N HIS A 844 37.99 -17.17 5.92
CA HIS A 844 39.32 -16.53 6.03
C HIS A 844 39.46 -15.40 5.00
N ASP A 845 39.07 -15.65 3.77
CA ASP A 845 39.07 -14.63 2.70
C ASP A 845 38.21 -13.42 3.10
N SER A 846 36.97 -13.66 3.51
CA SER A 846 36.02 -12.62 3.93
C SER A 846 36.54 -11.88 5.16
N ASN A 847 37.08 -12.61 6.15
CA ASN A 847 37.56 -12.00 7.39
C ASN A 847 38.74 -11.06 7.14
N SER A 848 39.67 -11.43 6.26
CA SER A 848 40.84 -10.59 5.92
C SER A 848 40.40 -9.24 5.38
N LEU A 849 39.19 -9.16 4.76
CA LEU A 849 38.65 -7.99 4.10
C LEU A 849 37.61 -7.28 4.98
N LEU A 850 36.54 -7.98 5.36
CA LEU A 850 35.38 -7.37 6.00
C LEU A 850 35.63 -6.92 7.44
N LYS A 851 36.66 -7.44 8.11
CA LYS A 851 37.07 -6.93 9.44
C LYS A 851 37.49 -5.48 9.37
N LEU A 852 38.04 -5.01 8.22
CA LEU A 852 38.45 -3.61 8.04
C LEU A 852 37.23 -2.65 8.01
N VAL A 853 36.07 -3.16 7.68
CA VAL A 853 34.85 -2.38 7.53
C VAL A 853 33.75 -2.82 8.50
N GLN A 854 34.08 -3.66 9.48
CA GLN A 854 33.13 -4.14 10.47
C GLN A 854 32.56 -2.95 11.27
N GLY A 855 31.26 -2.87 11.40
CA GLY A 855 30.56 -1.79 12.08
C GLY A 855 30.59 -0.46 11.33
N ARG A 856 31.13 -0.41 10.09
CA ARG A 856 31.21 0.82 9.29
C ARG A 856 30.03 0.87 8.31
N ARG A 857 29.44 2.07 8.15
CA ARG A 857 28.37 2.29 7.20
C ARG A 857 28.92 2.28 5.76
N ILE A 858 28.10 1.79 4.85
CA ILE A 858 28.36 1.95 3.42
C ILE A 858 27.97 3.40 3.05
N VAL A 859 28.88 4.13 2.43
CA VAL A 859 28.66 5.53 2.04
C VAL A 859 28.64 5.73 0.52
N GLY A 860 28.94 4.68 -0.25
CA GLY A 860 28.85 4.72 -1.70
C GLY A 860 28.71 3.32 -2.28
N HIS A 861 27.97 3.20 -3.36
CA HIS A 861 27.85 1.99 -4.15
C HIS A 861 27.59 2.40 -5.59
N GLU A 862 28.37 1.85 -6.51
CA GLU A 862 28.25 2.20 -7.93
C GLU A 862 28.77 1.08 -8.83
N GLN A 863 28.17 0.93 -9.97
CA GLN A 863 28.71 0.08 -11.04
C GLN A 863 29.71 0.92 -11.82
N VAL A 864 31.02 0.67 -11.61
CA VAL A 864 32.11 1.46 -12.23
C VAL A 864 32.42 1.01 -13.66
N GLN A 865 32.10 -0.23 -14.00
CA GLN A 865 32.16 -0.81 -15.36
C GLN A 865 31.13 -1.92 -15.45
N ASP A 866 30.86 -2.43 -16.65
CA ASP A 866 29.93 -3.55 -16.80
C ASP A 866 30.30 -4.70 -15.87
N LYS A 867 29.39 -5.07 -14.95
CA LYS A 867 29.54 -6.13 -13.95
C LYS A 867 30.75 -5.95 -13.01
N LEU A 868 31.23 -4.71 -12.84
CA LEU A 868 32.25 -4.37 -11.86
C LEU A 868 31.67 -3.33 -10.90
N TYR A 869 31.55 -3.67 -9.63
CA TYR A 869 30.91 -2.85 -8.60
C TYR A 869 31.92 -2.37 -7.56
N LYS A 870 31.75 -1.13 -7.13
CA LYS A 870 32.55 -0.50 -6.06
C LYS A 870 31.62 -0.20 -4.89
N THR A 871 32.00 -0.65 -3.69
CA THR A 871 31.30 -0.33 -2.44
C THR A 871 32.28 0.40 -1.51
N ALA A 872 31.93 1.64 -1.14
CA ALA A 872 32.77 2.49 -0.31
C ALA A 872 32.20 2.59 1.11
N TYR A 873 33.09 2.58 2.10
CA TYR A 873 32.76 2.64 3.53
C TYR A 873 33.22 3.97 4.14
N GLU A 874 32.58 4.37 5.24
CA GLU A 874 32.79 5.69 5.89
C GLU A 874 34.22 5.91 6.40
N ASN A 875 35.01 4.85 6.55
CA ASN A 875 36.43 4.95 6.95
C ASN A 875 37.41 5.07 5.77
N GLY A 876 36.84 5.23 4.54
CA GLY A 876 37.66 5.39 3.33
C GLY A 876 38.06 4.07 2.65
N VAL A 877 37.78 2.93 3.26
CA VAL A 877 38.03 1.61 2.66
C VAL A 877 36.95 1.37 1.58
N TYR A 878 37.29 0.74 0.47
CA TYR A 878 36.34 0.33 -0.53
C TYR A 878 36.68 -1.04 -1.13
N THR A 879 35.66 -1.75 -1.57
CA THR A 879 35.78 -3.03 -2.29
C THR A 879 35.49 -2.82 -3.77
N LEU A 880 36.15 -3.61 -4.61
CA LEU A 880 35.84 -3.76 -6.04
C LEU A 880 35.49 -5.23 -6.27
N VAL A 881 34.31 -5.50 -6.82
CA VAL A 881 33.83 -6.88 -7.05
C VAL A 881 33.53 -7.05 -8.53
N ASN A 882 34.14 -8.06 -9.14
CA ASN A 882 34.10 -8.34 -10.57
C ASN A 882 33.30 -9.63 -10.81
N TYR A 883 32.14 -9.51 -11.44
CA TYR A 883 31.28 -10.64 -11.83
C TYR A 883 31.58 -11.16 -13.25
N ASN A 884 32.55 -10.55 -13.95
CA ASN A 884 32.94 -10.98 -15.28
C ASN A 884 33.81 -12.24 -15.24
N ASP A 885 33.84 -13.01 -16.32
CA ASP A 885 34.69 -14.17 -16.52
C ASP A 885 36.11 -13.79 -17.00
N ARG A 886 36.44 -12.46 -16.91
CA ARG A 886 37.72 -11.91 -17.31
C ARG A 886 38.16 -10.85 -16.31
N ASP A 887 39.46 -10.64 -16.22
CA ASP A 887 40.02 -9.58 -15.39
C ASP A 887 39.51 -8.20 -15.85
N CYS A 888 39.24 -7.32 -14.90
CA CYS A 888 38.89 -5.91 -15.13
C CYS A 888 39.97 -4.97 -14.60
N TYR A 889 40.12 -3.81 -15.24
CA TYR A 889 41.10 -2.79 -14.84
C TYR A 889 40.37 -1.51 -14.47
N TYR A 890 40.58 -1.02 -13.25
CA TYR A 890 39.94 0.19 -12.77
C TYR A 890 40.97 1.04 -12.00
N GLN A 891 41.26 2.22 -12.49
CA GLN A 891 42.17 3.17 -11.85
C GLN A 891 43.53 2.54 -11.46
N GLY A 892 44.11 1.71 -12.33
CA GLY A 892 45.40 1.08 -12.11
C GLY A 892 45.35 -0.21 -11.30
N ILE A 893 44.14 -0.64 -10.87
CA ILE A 893 43.95 -1.85 -10.07
C ILE A 893 43.43 -2.96 -10.99
N THR A 894 44.04 -4.15 -10.94
CA THR A 894 43.53 -5.35 -11.61
C THR A 894 42.61 -6.10 -10.65
N VAL A 895 41.33 -6.26 -11.06
CA VAL A 895 40.36 -7.07 -10.29
C VAL A 895 40.17 -8.38 -11.04
N PRO A 896 40.53 -9.54 -10.43
CA PRO A 896 40.50 -10.80 -11.17
C PRO A 896 39.10 -11.21 -11.59
N ALA A 897 39.04 -12.07 -12.59
CA ALA A 897 37.80 -12.71 -13.06
C ALA A 897 37.11 -13.40 -11.89
N ARG A 898 35.80 -13.19 -11.75
CA ARG A 898 34.99 -13.76 -10.66
C ARG A 898 35.66 -13.56 -9.29
N GLY A 899 36.20 -12.34 -9.08
CA GLY A 899 36.99 -12.04 -7.89
C GLY A 899 36.77 -10.59 -7.39
N TYR A 900 37.63 -10.19 -6.48
CA TYR A 900 37.46 -8.92 -5.80
C TYR A 900 38.82 -8.35 -5.33
N ARG A 901 38.81 -7.08 -4.95
CA ARG A 901 39.92 -6.38 -4.28
C ARG A 901 39.37 -5.48 -3.18
N ILE A 902 40.13 -5.31 -2.11
CA ILE A 902 39.86 -4.30 -1.09
C ILE A 902 40.97 -3.24 -1.14
N MET A 903 40.61 -2.00 -0.98
CA MET A 903 41.53 -0.86 -1.05
C MET A 903 41.35 0.02 0.18
N GLU A 904 42.43 0.37 0.80
CA GLU A 904 42.46 1.36 1.91
C GLU A 904 42.65 2.74 1.33
N GLY A 905 41.70 3.63 1.56
CA GLY A 905 41.78 5.03 1.07
C GLY A 905 42.84 5.80 1.79
N GLY A 906 43.63 6.56 1.03
CA GLY A 906 44.58 7.54 1.59
C GLY A 906 46.05 7.19 1.62
N VAL A 907 46.43 5.96 1.18
CA VAL A 907 47.89 5.64 1.04
C VAL A 907 48.07 5.08 -0.38
N SER A 908 48.75 5.84 -1.21
CA SER A 908 49.09 5.36 -2.55
C SER A 908 50.08 4.21 -2.43
N GLY A 909 49.71 3.02 -2.83
CA GLY A 909 50.60 1.96 -3.16
C GLY A 909 50.84 0.79 -2.21
N ALA A 910 49.91 0.46 -1.33
CA ALA A 910 50.01 -0.82 -0.60
C ALA A 910 48.97 -1.79 -1.07
N GLU A 911 49.29 -2.64 -2.02
CA GLU A 911 48.41 -3.78 -2.42
C GLU A 911 48.49 -4.84 -1.32
N THR A 912 47.39 -5.02 -0.58
CA THR A 912 47.23 -6.26 0.17
C THR A 912 46.56 -7.26 -0.77
N THR A 913 47.38 -8.08 -1.41
CA THR A 913 46.89 -9.20 -2.18
C THR A 913 46.65 -10.36 -1.20
N ALA A 914 45.39 -10.77 -1.12
CA ALA A 914 45.10 -12.12 -0.58
C ALA A 914 45.35 -13.10 -1.72
N ASP A 915 46.44 -13.87 -1.64
CA ASP A 915 46.69 -15.00 -2.51
C ASP A 915 45.80 -16.17 -2.09
#